data_dadcfcba7ac039c71a1cf194ea6be42d
#
_entry.id   dadcfcba7ac039c71a1cf194ea6be42d
#
_cell.length_a   1.000
_cell.length_b   1.000
_cell.length_c   1.000
_cell.angle_alpha   90.00
_cell.angle_beta   90.00
_cell.angle_gamma   90.00
#
_symmetry.space_group_name_H-M   'P 1'
#
loop_
_entity.id
_entity.type
_entity.pdbx_description
1 polymer ?
#
loop_
_entity_poly.entity_id
_entity_poly.type
_entity_poly.pdbx_seq_one_letter_code
_entity_poly.pdbx_strand_id
1 'polypeptide(L)'
;MTGGKKFRRAIGMRAVVVLLASTAPIVLIAVPAQAQSASQRSFDIAAQPLTEAIMQFGRQSGLQVTADTTLVEGRTSSAVTGVHAPTEALGILLRGTGITFRLTSRTTVVLEAAPQASGSAVQLGPVRVEGAEGNGGLASSDPGVTEGTGSYSARTVTVGKSAQSLREIPQSVSVITRERMNDQSLTTVSEALDQVTGVRSFGYERQEQYIIRGYAANAQYNGVPQQEGSDKASSNTDDLAFFDRIEVLRGPSGLLTGSGEPGGTVNYVRKRPTDVLAVSGLASVGSWDRYRGEVDVGGPLTASGNVRARVVGVVQNEDKFYDVGYNHDRAVYGVLEYDLTPRTTLGVSGIYSQRTYINSFGLPLYDDNTVPARGSFTGSDKASRSRSREMVLDLSHDFGGDWTFKGAYSLRRLSYGGYSVFPWEAIDRDTGLVSGMSAGRVEQETKWHSFDAHVTGLVHVLGRTHDLTFGVNRSRYDFTGGTKFVNPGSWDVLNDHDLSAVIDENITYRYETVTAQTGIYGSARIRLADPLTVIVGGRLTNFTIKDRDVVPAVTPWIGSSATTKGRFTPYAGAVLDVTDHVTLYASYTDTFAPQTAQDVNNRTLAPRVGWQLETGVKGSFFDDMLNASIALFRIHDSNRAIVDEENIGCGGTVDGTCSRAAGKVRSQGIELEVSGSPMPGWELTAGYTYNQQRYLSDTDPTNVGNRFLPAQSPENMLKAWTQVNFGKAGVQGWASGLQAGAGVQWQSNMYTDLVRQGAYATVNAKLGYEISDRWDASLVVSNLFDKTYLRIPGYAIFYNIYGEPRNFRLTLRGKL
;
A
#
# COMPACT_ATOMS: atom_id res chain seq x y z
N MET A 1 -8.26 -10.83 53.29
CA MET A 1 -6.94 -10.81 53.94
C MET A 1 -6.03 -11.66 53.10
N THR A 2 -5.01 -10.99 52.54
CA THR A 2 -3.68 -11.50 52.16
C THR A 2 -3.63 -12.54 51.04
N GLY A 3 -2.90 -12.39 50.00
CA GLY A 3 -1.82 -11.46 49.60
C GLY A 3 -1.31 -11.91 48.27
N GLY A 4 -1.38 -10.97 47.25
CA GLY A 4 -0.86 -11.21 45.91
C GLY A 4 0.67 -11.28 45.91
N LYS A 5 1.22 -12.34 45.36
CA LYS A 5 2.64 -12.38 45.00
C LYS A 5 2.84 -11.93 43.55
N LYS A 6 3.25 -10.69 43.41
CA LYS A 6 3.85 -10.18 42.17
C LYS A 6 5.20 -10.87 41.96
N PHE A 7 5.30 -11.75 40.99
CA PHE A 7 6.59 -12.22 40.48
C PHE A 7 7.08 -11.19 39.44
N ARG A 8 7.86 -10.22 39.87
CA ARG A 8 8.72 -9.43 39.00
C ARG A 8 9.85 -10.30 38.47
N ARG A 9 9.80 -10.77 37.25
CA ARG A 9 11.00 -11.26 36.57
C ARG A 9 11.75 -10.04 36.03
N ALA A 10 12.74 -9.62 36.74
CA ALA A 10 13.80 -8.77 36.22
C ALA A 10 14.62 -9.61 35.22
N ILE A 11 14.38 -9.51 33.95
CA ILE A 11 15.26 -9.99 32.89
C ILE A 11 16.11 -8.79 32.49
N GLY A 12 17.33 -8.82 32.99
CA GLY A 12 18.28 -7.73 32.81
C GLY A 12 18.71 -7.53 31.35
N MET A 13 19.11 -6.31 31.10
CA MET A 13 19.67 -5.70 29.90
C MET A 13 20.90 -6.43 29.28
N ARG A 14 21.09 -7.73 29.56
CA ARG A 14 22.21 -8.52 29.00
C ARG A 14 21.85 -9.34 27.75
N ALA A 15 20.60 -9.44 27.36
CA ALA A 15 20.20 -10.27 26.23
C ALA A 15 20.31 -9.61 24.84
N VAL A 16 20.42 -8.29 24.77
CA VAL A 16 20.48 -7.56 23.46
C VAL A 16 21.91 -7.52 22.90
N VAL A 17 22.94 -7.63 23.71
CA VAL A 17 24.34 -7.59 23.26
C VAL A 17 24.85 -8.96 22.78
N VAL A 18 24.23 -10.07 23.20
CA VAL A 18 24.69 -11.43 22.87
C VAL A 18 24.17 -11.95 21.52
N LEU A 19 23.10 -11.35 20.94
CA LEU A 19 22.56 -11.79 19.66
C LEU A 19 23.32 -11.24 18.44
N LEU A 20 24.27 -10.33 18.63
CA LEU A 20 25.16 -9.83 17.57
C LEU A 20 26.50 -10.59 17.48
N ALA A 21 26.76 -11.55 18.39
CA ALA A 21 28.07 -12.23 18.49
C ALA A 21 28.05 -13.70 18.04
N SER A 22 26.93 -14.25 17.56
CA SER A 22 26.84 -15.67 17.17
C SER A 22 26.43 -15.90 15.72
N THR A 23 26.94 -15.09 14.79
CA THR A 23 26.91 -15.43 13.36
C THR A 23 28.32 -15.76 12.89
N ALA A 24 28.47 -16.92 12.28
CA ALA A 24 29.70 -17.43 11.69
C ALA A 24 30.36 -16.38 10.80
N PRO A 25 31.70 -16.34 10.74
CA PRO A 25 32.39 -15.38 9.92
C PRO A 25 32.22 -15.69 8.44
N ILE A 26 31.35 -14.93 7.78
CA ILE A 26 31.47 -14.76 6.34
C ILE A 26 32.67 -13.85 6.14
N VAL A 27 33.75 -14.41 5.64
CA VAL A 27 34.94 -13.66 5.21
C VAL A 27 34.52 -12.78 4.05
N LEU A 28 34.13 -11.55 4.36
CA LEU A 28 34.07 -10.46 3.41
C LEU A 28 35.50 -10.00 3.13
N ILE A 29 36.02 -10.38 1.98
CA ILE A 29 37.21 -9.75 1.41
C ILE A 29 36.80 -8.29 1.13
N ALA A 30 37.14 -7.40 2.04
CA ALA A 30 36.97 -5.97 1.85
C ALA A 30 37.96 -5.52 0.78
N VAL A 31 37.51 -5.37 -0.44
CA VAL A 31 38.17 -4.52 -1.42
C VAL A 31 37.83 -3.10 -1.02
N PRO A 32 38.81 -2.21 -0.76
CA PRO A 32 38.53 -0.84 -0.42
C PRO A 32 37.89 -0.15 -1.63
N ALA A 33 36.58 0.04 -1.61
CA ALA A 33 35.89 0.93 -2.54
C ALA A 33 36.29 2.36 -2.15
N GLN A 34 37.22 2.93 -2.87
CA GLN A 34 37.46 4.38 -2.84
C GLN A 34 36.19 5.05 -3.36
N ALA A 35 35.48 5.74 -2.48
CA ALA A 35 34.48 6.71 -2.87
C ALA A 35 35.20 7.80 -3.69
N GLN A 36 35.11 7.70 -5.01
CA GLN A 36 35.44 8.82 -5.88
C GLN A 36 34.34 9.85 -5.79
N SER A 37 34.54 10.88 -4.95
CA SER A 37 33.93 12.17 -5.15
C SER A 37 34.09 12.52 -6.63
N ALA A 38 33.08 13.08 -7.29
CA ALA A 38 33.17 13.60 -8.65
C ALA A 38 34.39 14.53 -8.68
N SER A 39 35.47 14.09 -9.28
CA SER A 39 36.75 14.76 -9.19
C SER A 39 36.63 16.07 -9.95
N GLN A 40 36.55 17.18 -9.21
CA GLN A 40 36.63 18.50 -9.77
C GLN A 40 37.99 18.63 -10.52
N ARG A 41 37.97 19.17 -11.70
CA ARG A 41 39.16 19.35 -12.55
C ARG A 41 39.32 20.82 -12.89
N SER A 42 40.57 21.25 -13.05
CA SER A 42 40.88 22.58 -13.51
C SER A 42 40.74 22.67 -15.02
N PHE A 43 39.93 23.60 -15.47
CA PHE A 43 39.72 23.90 -16.89
C PHE A 43 40.32 25.27 -17.22
N ASP A 44 40.93 25.34 -18.38
CA ASP A 44 41.40 26.57 -18.98
C ASP A 44 41.20 26.46 -20.50
N ILE A 45 40.00 26.85 -20.95
CA ILE A 45 39.55 26.76 -22.34
C ILE A 45 39.04 28.15 -22.75
N ALA A 46 39.75 28.85 -23.56
CA ALA A 46 39.27 30.12 -24.13
C ALA A 46 38.11 29.93 -25.09
N ALA A 47 37.29 30.96 -25.31
CA ALA A 47 36.28 30.94 -26.37
C ALA A 47 36.98 30.78 -27.75
N GLN A 48 36.63 29.72 -28.47
CA GLN A 48 37.25 29.28 -29.72
C GLN A 48 36.28 28.48 -30.58
N PRO A 49 36.65 28.07 -31.82
CA PRO A 49 35.81 27.16 -32.59
C PRO A 49 35.42 25.93 -31.79
N LEU A 50 34.12 25.59 -31.80
CA LEU A 50 33.57 24.58 -30.90
C LEU A 50 34.23 23.20 -31.06
N THR A 51 34.65 22.84 -32.26
CA THR A 51 35.36 21.60 -32.55
C THR A 51 36.69 21.51 -31.78
N GLU A 52 37.45 22.62 -31.73
CA GLU A 52 38.72 22.71 -31.00
C GLU A 52 38.49 22.73 -29.50
N ALA A 53 37.48 23.47 -29.06
CA ALA A 53 37.09 23.54 -27.66
C ALA A 53 36.68 22.18 -27.06
N ILE A 54 35.93 21.37 -27.83
CA ILE A 54 35.53 20.02 -27.45
C ILE A 54 36.75 19.08 -27.33
N MET A 55 37.70 19.17 -28.24
CA MET A 55 38.94 18.38 -28.16
C MET A 55 39.78 18.78 -26.94
N GLN A 56 39.84 20.07 -26.62
CA GLN A 56 40.57 20.57 -25.43
C GLN A 56 39.83 20.15 -24.14
N PHE A 57 38.52 20.26 -24.14
CA PHE A 57 37.67 19.78 -23.03
C PHE A 57 37.86 18.27 -22.78
N GLY A 58 37.84 17.44 -23.81
CA GLY A 58 38.09 16.00 -23.71
C GLY A 58 39.43 15.68 -23.05
N ARG A 59 40.48 16.41 -23.42
CA ARG A 59 41.82 16.24 -22.81
C ARG A 59 41.85 16.66 -21.33
N GLN A 60 41.19 17.75 -20.96
CA GLN A 60 41.18 18.25 -19.59
C GLN A 60 40.22 17.50 -18.69
N SER A 61 39.07 17.09 -19.21
CA SER A 61 38.03 16.38 -18.45
C SER A 61 38.28 14.89 -18.36
N GLY A 62 38.97 14.28 -19.31
CA GLY A 62 39.11 12.83 -19.48
C GLY A 62 37.83 12.15 -19.99
N LEU A 63 36.82 12.93 -20.43
CA LEU A 63 35.62 12.42 -21.06
C LEU A 63 35.83 12.31 -22.58
N GLN A 64 35.28 11.23 -23.14
CA GLN A 64 35.21 11.08 -24.58
C GLN A 64 33.93 11.78 -25.08
N VAL A 65 34.08 12.79 -25.89
CA VAL A 65 32.96 13.56 -26.46
C VAL A 65 32.73 13.10 -27.92
N THR A 66 31.52 12.66 -28.21
CA THR A 66 31.09 12.29 -29.54
C THR A 66 30.09 13.34 -30.04
N ALA A 67 30.34 13.88 -31.23
CA ALA A 67 29.46 14.88 -31.86
C ALA A 67 29.36 14.60 -33.37
N ASP A 68 28.20 14.87 -33.94
CA ASP A 68 28.06 14.95 -35.40
C ASP A 68 28.82 16.19 -35.88
N THR A 69 29.62 16.04 -36.92
CA THR A 69 30.44 17.12 -37.46
C THR A 69 29.60 18.34 -37.92
N THR A 70 28.42 18.07 -38.48
CA THR A 70 27.48 19.12 -38.91
C THR A 70 26.86 19.89 -37.74
N LEU A 71 26.84 19.32 -36.55
CA LEU A 71 26.28 19.95 -35.34
C LEU A 71 27.24 20.97 -34.74
N VAL A 72 28.54 20.76 -34.83
CA VAL A 72 29.58 21.57 -34.18
C VAL A 72 30.28 22.55 -35.10
N GLU A 73 30.21 22.33 -36.44
CA GLU A 73 30.83 23.13 -37.45
C GLU A 73 30.28 24.58 -37.51
N GLY A 74 31.16 25.56 -37.57
CA GLY A 74 30.78 26.97 -37.64
C GLY A 74 30.30 27.59 -36.31
N ARG A 75 30.37 26.89 -35.20
CA ARG A 75 29.99 27.39 -33.88
C ARG A 75 31.18 27.75 -33.02
N THR A 76 30.97 28.69 -32.10
CA THR A 76 32.01 29.16 -31.17
C THR A 76 31.60 28.80 -29.75
N SER A 77 32.52 28.24 -28.97
CA SER A 77 32.31 27.90 -27.55
C SER A 77 32.33 29.11 -26.64
N SER A 78 31.71 29.02 -25.48
CA SER A 78 31.98 29.91 -24.35
C SER A 78 33.28 29.52 -23.65
N ALA A 79 33.98 30.50 -23.06
CA ALA A 79 35.19 30.22 -22.26
C ALA A 79 34.83 29.46 -20.96
N VAL A 80 35.70 28.55 -20.56
CA VAL A 80 35.63 27.81 -19.29
C VAL A 80 36.95 27.91 -18.56
N THR A 81 36.98 28.57 -17.42
CA THR A 81 38.19 28.76 -16.59
C THR A 81 37.85 28.45 -15.14
N GLY A 82 38.77 27.77 -14.40
CA GLY A 82 38.62 27.45 -13.00
C GLY A 82 38.38 25.98 -12.72
N VAL A 83 38.07 25.67 -11.50
CA VAL A 83 37.83 24.29 -11.02
C VAL A 83 36.34 23.97 -11.08
N HIS A 84 35.95 23.04 -11.94
CA HIS A 84 34.56 22.63 -12.19
C HIS A 84 34.42 21.12 -12.23
N ALA A 85 33.22 20.62 -11.99
CA ALA A 85 32.87 19.25 -12.36
C ALA A 85 32.86 19.14 -13.92
N PRO A 86 33.32 18.03 -14.52
CA PRO A 86 33.37 17.88 -15.97
C PRO A 86 32.07 18.19 -16.72
N THR A 87 30.93 17.80 -16.17
CA THR A 87 29.60 18.05 -16.75
C THR A 87 29.21 19.52 -16.66
N GLU A 88 29.54 20.20 -15.59
CA GLU A 88 29.34 21.63 -15.41
C GLU A 88 30.19 22.43 -16.40
N ALA A 89 31.50 22.08 -16.51
CA ALA A 89 32.41 22.72 -17.47
C ALA A 89 31.92 22.57 -18.91
N LEU A 90 31.39 21.41 -19.29
CA LEU A 90 30.81 21.17 -20.61
C LEU A 90 29.55 22.02 -20.84
N GLY A 91 28.68 22.14 -19.82
CA GLY A 91 27.50 23.01 -19.89
C GLY A 91 27.83 24.48 -20.07
N ILE A 92 28.93 24.97 -19.42
CA ILE A 92 29.45 26.32 -19.62
C ILE A 92 29.97 26.48 -21.05
N LEU A 93 30.79 25.51 -21.53
CA LEU A 93 31.43 25.53 -22.86
C LEU A 93 30.38 25.58 -23.99
N LEU A 94 29.25 24.88 -23.84
CA LEU A 94 28.19 24.81 -24.86
C LEU A 94 27.17 25.95 -24.77
N ARG A 95 27.27 26.84 -23.77
CA ARG A 95 26.31 27.91 -23.57
C ARG A 95 26.26 28.85 -24.80
N GLY A 96 25.06 29.09 -25.29
CA GLY A 96 24.83 29.97 -26.48
C GLY A 96 25.06 29.26 -27.82
N THR A 97 25.51 28.02 -27.86
CA THR A 97 25.75 27.28 -29.12
C THR A 97 24.49 26.62 -29.69
N GLY A 98 23.39 26.53 -28.92
CA GLY A 98 22.20 25.77 -29.34
C GLY A 98 22.45 24.24 -29.35
N ILE A 99 23.47 23.78 -28.60
CA ILE A 99 23.81 22.39 -28.45
C ILE A 99 23.66 22.02 -26.98
N THR A 100 23.08 20.86 -26.75
CA THR A 100 23.04 20.18 -25.44
C THR A 100 23.86 18.89 -25.46
N PHE A 101 24.00 18.24 -24.32
CA PHE A 101 24.75 16.99 -24.25
C PHE A 101 24.05 15.95 -23.42
N ARG A 102 24.32 14.68 -23.67
CA ARG A 102 23.85 13.53 -22.91
C ARG A 102 25.01 12.60 -22.58
N LEU A 103 25.14 12.20 -21.33
CA LEU A 103 26.08 11.16 -20.92
C LEU A 103 25.53 9.78 -21.35
N THR A 104 26.29 9.05 -22.12
CA THR A 104 25.98 7.69 -22.55
C THR A 104 26.71 6.64 -21.71
N SER A 105 27.80 7.06 -21.02
CA SER A 105 28.51 6.27 -20.01
C SER A 105 29.23 7.21 -19.05
N ARG A 106 29.89 6.66 -18.01
CA ARG A 106 30.70 7.47 -17.06
C ARG A 106 31.86 8.23 -17.73
N THR A 107 32.24 7.85 -18.90
CA THR A 107 33.41 8.43 -19.64
C THR A 107 33.04 8.94 -21.03
N THR A 108 31.78 8.82 -21.48
CA THR A 108 31.39 9.20 -22.85
C THR A 108 30.18 10.13 -22.84
N VAL A 109 30.29 11.21 -23.58
CA VAL A 109 29.28 12.24 -23.78
C VAL A 109 28.93 12.34 -25.25
N VAL A 110 27.66 12.43 -25.61
CA VAL A 110 27.14 12.70 -26.95
C VAL A 110 26.53 14.10 -26.97
N LEU A 111 26.93 14.91 -27.99
CA LEU A 111 26.35 16.23 -28.22
C LEU A 111 25.13 16.11 -29.14
N GLU A 112 24.08 16.85 -28.83
CA GLU A 112 22.81 16.85 -29.56
C GLU A 112 22.33 18.29 -29.79
N ALA A 113 21.51 18.52 -30.80
CA ALA A 113 20.93 19.86 -31.00
C ALA A 113 19.96 20.17 -29.85
N ALA A 114 20.10 21.35 -29.24
CA ALA A 114 19.12 21.80 -28.27
C ALA A 114 17.76 21.99 -28.95
N PRO A 115 16.64 21.58 -28.33
CA PRO A 115 15.32 21.82 -28.87
C PRO A 115 15.11 23.32 -29.15
N GLN A 116 14.81 23.71 -30.36
CA GLN A 116 14.50 25.13 -30.67
C GLN A 116 13.13 25.46 -30.07
N ALA A 117 13.09 26.43 -29.19
CA ALA A 117 11.86 27.05 -28.72
C ALA A 117 11.25 27.85 -29.86
N SER A 118 10.46 27.21 -30.72
CA SER A 118 9.50 27.88 -31.55
C SER A 118 8.30 28.24 -30.69
N GLY A 119 8.01 29.55 -30.58
CA GLY A 119 6.95 30.08 -29.73
C GLY A 119 5.59 29.51 -30.05
N SER A 120 5.17 28.58 -29.31
CA SER A 120 3.84 28.06 -28.96
C SER A 120 4.04 26.86 -28.05
N ALA A 121 3.31 26.80 -26.97
CA ALA A 121 3.25 25.85 -25.87
C ALA A 121 4.15 24.60 -26.02
N VAL A 122 5.16 24.49 -25.15
CA VAL A 122 5.99 23.28 -25.04
C VAL A 122 5.05 22.11 -24.80
N GLN A 123 4.85 21.28 -25.82
CA GLN A 123 4.16 20.02 -25.72
C GLN A 123 5.11 19.09 -24.95
N LEU A 124 4.91 19.00 -23.64
CA LEU A 124 5.54 17.96 -22.83
C LEU A 124 4.93 16.63 -23.29
N GLY A 125 5.68 15.88 -24.06
CA GLY A 125 5.44 14.45 -24.22
C GLY A 125 5.42 13.78 -22.83
N PRO A 126 4.94 12.54 -22.70
CA PRO A 126 4.96 11.86 -21.42
C PRO A 126 6.36 11.97 -20.86
N VAL A 127 6.47 12.58 -19.67
CA VAL A 127 7.75 12.84 -19.01
C VAL A 127 8.37 11.47 -18.75
N ARG A 128 9.34 11.11 -19.59
CA ARG A 128 10.27 10.06 -19.23
C ARG A 128 11.14 10.69 -18.14
N VAL A 129 10.83 10.37 -16.90
CA VAL A 129 11.64 10.76 -15.75
C VAL A 129 12.91 9.90 -15.82
N GLU A 130 13.85 10.30 -16.66
CA GLU A 130 15.25 9.92 -16.48
C GLU A 130 15.68 10.72 -15.24
N GLY A 131 16.10 10.00 -14.20
CA GLY A 131 16.32 10.45 -12.85
C GLY A 131 16.71 11.92 -12.72
N ALA A 132 15.84 12.72 -12.15
CA ALA A 132 16.20 14.04 -11.68
C ALA A 132 17.30 13.86 -10.63
N GLU A 133 18.49 14.41 -10.89
CA GLU A 133 19.49 14.68 -9.87
C GLU A 133 18.89 15.70 -8.90
N GLY A 134 18.16 15.21 -7.94
CA GLY A 134 17.69 15.92 -6.77
C GLY A 134 18.22 15.19 -5.55
N ASN A 135 19.25 15.76 -4.94
CA ASN A 135 19.75 15.47 -3.59
C ASN A 135 19.56 14.00 -3.11
N GLY A 136 20.46 13.10 -3.55
CA GLY A 136 20.68 11.83 -2.85
C GLY A 136 19.61 10.76 -3.02
N GLY A 137 18.69 10.88 -3.99
CA GLY A 137 17.74 9.82 -4.32
C GLY A 137 18.47 8.58 -4.82
N LEU A 138 18.12 7.41 -4.25
CA LEU A 138 18.63 6.13 -4.71
C LEU A 138 18.03 5.87 -6.10
N ALA A 139 18.83 5.90 -7.17
CA ALA A 139 18.34 5.57 -8.50
C ALA A 139 17.76 4.15 -8.49
N SER A 140 16.59 3.99 -9.10
CA SER A 140 15.84 2.74 -9.14
C SER A 140 15.19 2.58 -10.51
N SER A 141 14.97 1.34 -10.92
CA SER A 141 14.22 1.01 -12.14
C SER A 141 12.72 1.41 -12.08
N ASP A 142 12.20 1.79 -10.91
CA ASP A 142 10.82 2.24 -10.72
C ASP A 142 10.70 3.76 -10.95
N PRO A 143 9.96 4.22 -11.98
CA PRO A 143 9.79 5.64 -12.26
C PRO A 143 8.98 6.38 -11.19
N GLY A 144 8.27 5.67 -10.32
CA GLY A 144 7.48 6.23 -9.23
C GLY A 144 8.15 6.12 -7.87
N VAL A 145 9.47 5.79 -7.81
CA VAL A 145 10.18 5.64 -6.54
C VAL A 145 10.04 6.86 -5.65
N THR A 146 9.71 6.62 -4.37
CA THR A 146 9.56 7.68 -3.36
C THR A 146 10.67 7.65 -2.31
N GLU A 147 11.41 6.55 -2.25
CA GLU A 147 12.55 6.42 -1.34
C GLU A 147 13.66 7.41 -1.70
N GLY A 148 14.16 8.11 -0.69
CA GLY A 148 15.22 9.12 -0.85
C GLY A 148 14.75 10.46 -1.43
N THR A 149 13.47 10.63 -1.77
CA THR A 149 12.96 11.93 -2.27
C THR A 149 12.82 12.98 -1.17
N GLY A 150 12.70 12.54 0.09
CA GLY A 150 12.49 13.43 1.24
C GLY A 150 11.16 14.19 1.18
N SER A 151 10.16 13.69 0.43
CA SER A 151 8.89 14.38 0.20
C SER A 151 7.68 13.49 0.49
N TYR A 152 6.57 14.11 0.90
CA TYR A 152 5.26 13.48 0.99
C TYR A 152 4.50 13.53 -0.34
N SER A 153 4.99 14.27 -1.33
CA SER A 153 4.46 14.29 -2.68
C SER A 153 5.02 13.13 -3.50
N ALA A 154 4.16 12.45 -4.25
CA ALA A 154 4.54 11.52 -5.31
C ALA A 154 4.29 12.18 -6.67
N ARG A 155 5.28 12.16 -7.55
CA ARG A 155 5.14 12.71 -8.90
C ARG A 155 4.35 11.78 -9.81
N THR A 156 4.58 10.47 -9.68
CA THR A 156 3.95 9.44 -10.50
C THR A 156 3.45 8.28 -9.65
N VAL A 157 2.46 7.59 -10.17
CA VAL A 157 1.90 6.35 -9.61
C VAL A 157 1.82 5.28 -10.69
N THR A 158 1.78 4.02 -10.27
CA THR A 158 1.81 2.86 -11.18
C THR A 158 0.56 1.98 -11.08
N VAL A 159 -0.41 2.36 -10.26
CA VAL A 159 -1.66 1.62 -10.06
C VAL A 159 -2.42 1.37 -11.37
N GLY A 160 -2.29 2.24 -12.36
CA GLY A 160 -2.92 2.18 -13.69
C GLY A 160 -2.16 1.36 -14.74
N LYS A 161 -1.13 0.57 -14.38
CA LYS A 161 -0.24 -0.24 -15.25
C LYS A 161 0.91 0.51 -15.92
N SER A 162 0.79 1.80 -16.14
CA SER A 162 1.88 2.68 -16.58
C SER A 162 2.16 3.73 -15.51
N ALA A 163 3.35 4.32 -15.54
CA ALA A 163 3.67 5.46 -14.72
C ALA A 163 2.89 6.69 -15.22
N GLN A 164 2.07 7.27 -14.37
CA GLN A 164 1.21 8.43 -14.69
C GLN A 164 1.30 9.46 -13.58
N SER A 165 1.23 10.73 -13.92
CA SER A 165 1.09 11.77 -12.92
C SER A 165 -0.27 11.69 -12.24
N LEU A 166 -0.37 12.14 -10.99
CA LEU A 166 -1.65 12.13 -10.27
C LEU A 166 -2.74 12.94 -11.00
N ARG A 167 -2.36 14.03 -11.71
CA ARG A 167 -3.30 14.88 -12.45
C ARG A 167 -3.92 14.19 -13.67
N GLU A 168 -3.19 13.29 -14.29
CA GLU A 168 -3.64 12.57 -15.48
C GLU A 168 -4.65 11.46 -15.20
N ILE A 169 -4.80 11.02 -13.97
CA ILE A 169 -5.73 9.94 -13.60
C ILE A 169 -7.08 10.53 -13.22
N PRO A 170 -8.18 10.25 -13.96
CA PRO A 170 -9.49 10.81 -13.68
C PRO A 170 -10.22 10.08 -12.55
N GLN A 171 -9.53 9.77 -11.48
CA GLN A 171 -10.02 9.20 -10.22
C GLN A 171 -9.18 9.74 -9.06
N SER A 172 -9.73 9.71 -7.87
CA SER A 172 -9.01 10.06 -6.65
C SER A 172 -7.90 9.05 -6.36
N VAL A 173 -6.68 9.53 -6.18
CA VAL A 173 -5.51 8.70 -5.83
C VAL A 173 -4.77 9.35 -4.68
N SER A 174 -4.42 8.57 -3.67
CA SER A 174 -3.52 8.96 -2.58
C SER A 174 -2.26 8.12 -2.61
N VAL A 175 -1.14 8.71 -2.20
CA VAL A 175 0.13 7.99 -2.05
C VAL A 175 0.67 8.21 -0.65
N ILE A 176 1.09 7.12 -0.01
CA ILE A 176 1.91 7.18 1.20
C ILE A 176 3.34 6.89 0.76
N THR A 177 4.17 7.92 0.78
CA THR A 177 5.58 7.84 0.40
C THR A 177 6.43 7.20 1.49
N ARG A 178 7.61 6.72 1.15
CA ARG A 178 8.56 6.16 2.12
C ARG A 178 8.92 7.18 3.21
N GLU A 179 9.10 8.45 2.83
CA GLU A 179 9.41 9.51 3.79
C GLU A 179 8.30 9.68 4.82
N ARG A 180 7.05 9.74 4.38
CA ARG A 180 5.90 9.83 5.29
C ARG A 180 5.81 8.63 6.24
N MET A 181 6.07 7.40 5.75
CA MET A 181 6.10 6.21 6.62
C MET A 181 7.20 6.32 7.69
N ASN A 182 8.37 6.82 7.30
CA ASN A 182 9.52 7.01 8.18
C ASN A 182 9.24 8.06 9.25
N ASP A 183 8.71 9.20 8.85
CA ASP A 183 8.45 10.35 9.72
C ASP A 183 7.39 10.06 10.78
N GLN A 184 6.34 9.35 10.40
CA GLN A 184 5.29 8.93 11.31
C GLN A 184 5.63 7.62 12.05
N SER A 185 6.81 7.03 11.79
CA SER A 185 7.26 5.74 12.34
C SER A 185 6.25 4.62 12.13
N LEU A 186 5.60 4.58 10.95
CA LEU A 186 4.64 3.55 10.59
C LEU A 186 5.37 2.25 10.25
N THR A 187 4.90 1.14 10.77
CA THR A 187 5.53 -0.18 10.59
C THR A 187 4.58 -1.23 10.02
N THR A 188 3.27 -1.02 10.17
CA THR A 188 2.24 -1.93 9.65
C THR A 188 1.41 -1.27 8.56
N VAL A 189 0.87 -2.08 7.65
CA VAL A 189 -0.02 -1.62 6.58
C VAL A 189 -1.25 -0.90 7.14
N SER A 190 -1.81 -1.37 8.26
CA SER A 190 -2.95 -0.75 8.91
C SER A 190 -2.63 0.65 9.43
N GLU A 191 -1.47 0.82 10.11
CA GLU A 191 -1.01 2.15 10.54
C GLU A 191 -0.91 3.10 9.35
N ALA A 192 -0.38 2.64 8.20
CA ALA A 192 -0.26 3.46 7.01
C ALA A 192 -1.62 3.81 6.39
N LEU A 193 -2.48 2.83 6.18
CA LEU A 193 -3.78 3.05 5.54
C LEU A 193 -4.72 3.88 6.42
N ASP A 194 -4.59 3.79 7.74
CA ASP A 194 -5.32 4.67 8.65
C ASP A 194 -4.87 6.16 8.57
N GLN A 195 -3.77 6.47 7.87
CA GLN A 195 -3.37 7.84 7.56
C GLN A 195 -3.93 8.35 6.21
N VAL A 196 -4.53 7.50 5.39
CA VAL A 196 -5.03 7.86 4.06
C VAL A 196 -6.42 8.49 4.15
N THR A 197 -6.66 9.53 3.35
CA THR A 197 -7.97 10.19 3.20
C THR A 197 -9.04 9.18 2.81
N GLY A 198 -10.14 9.13 3.55
CA GLY A 198 -11.28 8.27 3.24
C GLY A 198 -11.08 6.77 3.47
N VAL A 199 -9.94 6.35 4.00
CA VAL A 199 -9.65 4.94 4.30
C VAL A 199 -9.73 4.70 5.80
N ARG A 200 -10.20 3.53 6.18
CA ARG A 200 -10.25 3.10 7.57
C ARG A 200 -9.94 1.61 7.68
N SER A 201 -9.08 1.23 8.62
CA SER A 201 -8.91 -0.18 9.00
C SER A 201 -10.08 -0.66 9.84
N PHE A 202 -10.61 -1.81 9.48
CA PHE A 202 -11.70 -2.47 10.17
C PHE A 202 -11.38 -3.97 10.31
N GLY A 203 -11.53 -4.51 11.49
CA GLY A 203 -11.27 -5.91 11.75
C GLY A 203 -10.44 -6.13 13.02
N TYR A 204 -10.10 -7.36 13.26
CA TYR A 204 -9.35 -7.82 14.43
C TYR A 204 -8.11 -8.57 13.95
N GLU A 205 -7.18 -8.83 14.85
CA GLU A 205 -5.81 -9.36 14.68
C GLU A 205 -5.56 -10.24 13.43
N ARG A 206 -6.55 -11.04 13.02
CA ARG A 206 -6.45 -11.99 11.91
C ARG A 206 -7.11 -11.55 10.61
N GLN A 207 -8.10 -10.66 10.70
CA GLN A 207 -8.98 -10.30 9.59
C GLN A 207 -9.10 -8.79 9.46
N GLU A 208 -7.99 -8.11 9.19
CA GLU A 208 -8.04 -6.69 8.88
C GLU A 208 -8.54 -6.46 7.46
N GLN A 209 -9.51 -5.57 7.32
CA GLN A 209 -10.03 -5.07 6.07
C GLN A 209 -9.83 -3.56 6.02
N TYR A 210 -9.62 -3.03 4.83
CA TYR A 210 -9.51 -1.60 4.62
C TYR A 210 -10.77 -1.12 3.93
N ILE A 211 -11.49 -0.23 4.59
CA ILE A 211 -12.77 0.28 4.11
C ILE A 211 -12.53 1.61 3.42
N ILE A 212 -12.93 1.70 2.15
CA ILE A 212 -12.84 2.87 1.31
C ILE A 212 -14.25 3.19 0.80
N ARG A 213 -14.74 4.42 1.03
CA ARG A 213 -16.09 4.84 0.60
C ARG A 213 -17.21 3.87 1.05
N GLY A 214 -16.96 3.12 2.16
CA GLY A 214 -17.89 2.17 2.76
C GLY A 214 -17.86 0.75 2.26
N TYR A 215 -16.91 0.43 1.42
CA TYR A 215 -16.69 -0.92 0.90
C TYR A 215 -15.27 -1.38 1.16
N ALA A 216 -15.05 -2.68 1.22
CA ALA A 216 -13.71 -3.23 1.34
C ALA A 216 -12.84 -2.86 0.13
N ALA A 217 -11.56 -2.65 0.35
CA ALA A 217 -10.59 -2.39 -0.70
C ALA A 217 -10.16 -3.70 -1.39
N ASN A 218 -9.86 -3.62 -2.68
CA ASN A 218 -9.15 -4.67 -3.42
C ASN A 218 -7.63 -4.49 -3.25
N ALA A 219 -6.84 -5.54 -3.47
CA ALA A 219 -5.39 -5.51 -3.33
C ALA A 219 -4.67 -5.74 -4.67
N GLN A 220 -3.56 -5.03 -4.85
CA GLN A 220 -2.57 -5.24 -5.89
C GLN A 220 -1.15 -5.21 -5.29
N TYR A 221 -0.23 -5.98 -5.86
CA TYR A 221 1.20 -5.92 -5.51
C TYR A 221 2.00 -5.63 -6.78
N ASN A 222 2.71 -4.50 -6.79
CA ASN A 222 3.40 -3.99 -7.98
C ASN A 222 2.48 -3.94 -9.22
N GLY A 223 1.21 -3.56 -9.04
CA GLY A 223 0.20 -3.52 -10.10
C GLY A 223 -0.42 -4.87 -10.49
N VAL A 224 -0.01 -6.00 -9.91
CA VAL A 224 -0.60 -7.31 -10.15
C VAL A 224 -1.79 -7.53 -9.22
N PRO A 225 -3.02 -7.72 -9.72
CA PRO A 225 -4.18 -7.94 -8.88
C PRO A 225 -4.08 -9.25 -8.10
N GLN A 226 -4.37 -9.20 -6.81
CA GLN A 226 -4.53 -10.36 -5.95
C GLN A 226 -6.02 -10.59 -5.68
N GLN A 227 -6.54 -11.74 -6.09
CA GLN A 227 -7.91 -12.10 -5.80
C GLN A 227 -8.04 -12.43 -4.32
N GLU A 228 -9.00 -11.82 -3.64
CA GLU A 228 -9.39 -12.21 -2.28
C GLU A 228 -10.54 -13.22 -2.35
N GLY A 229 -10.53 -14.16 -1.43
CA GLY A 229 -11.63 -15.13 -1.28
C GLY A 229 -12.78 -14.55 -0.46
N SER A 230 -13.88 -15.27 -0.42
CA SER A 230 -15.05 -14.96 0.41
C SER A 230 -14.72 -14.90 1.90
N ASP A 231 -13.73 -15.67 2.33
CA ASP A 231 -13.36 -15.81 3.74
C ASP A 231 -12.41 -14.72 4.26
N LYS A 232 -12.06 -13.71 3.47
CA LYS A 232 -11.32 -12.48 3.85
C LYS A 232 -10.26 -12.65 4.99
N ALA A 233 -9.89 -13.90 5.26
CA ALA A 233 -9.02 -14.31 6.37
C ALA A 233 -7.55 -14.02 6.10
N SER A 234 -7.24 -13.42 4.97
CA SER A 234 -5.88 -13.09 4.56
C SER A 234 -5.57 -11.65 4.90
N SER A 235 -5.32 -11.35 6.16
CA SER A 235 -4.70 -10.08 6.50
C SER A 235 -3.34 -9.99 5.82
N ASN A 236 -3.01 -8.84 5.28
CA ASN A 236 -1.68 -8.54 4.84
C ASN A 236 -0.74 -8.54 6.06
N THR A 237 0.07 -9.58 6.19
CA THR A 237 1.07 -9.72 7.25
C THR A 237 2.42 -9.12 6.85
N ASP A 238 2.49 -8.46 5.70
CA ASP A 238 3.73 -7.89 5.21
C ASP A 238 4.09 -6.62 5.99
N ASP A 239 5.37 -6.48 6.28
CA ASP A 239 5.92 -5.34 6.99
C ASP A 239 6.15 -4.15 6.04
N LEU A 240 5.89 -2.92 6.50
CA LEU A 240 6.11 -1.71 5.70
C LEU A 240 7.57 -1.50 5.29
N ALA A 241 8.54 -2.12 5.97
CA ALA A 241 9.94 -2.06 5.57
C ALA A 241 10.19 -2.58 4.14
N PHE A 242 9.31 -3.43 3.60
CA PHE A 242 9.44 -4.03 2.26
C PHE A 242 8.92 -3.15 1.14
N PHE A 243 8.17 -2.08 1.46
CA PHE A 243 7.50 -1.24 0.47
C PHE A 243 8.20 0.11 0.31
N ASP A 244 8.31 0.57 -0.92
CA ASP A 244 8.67 1.93 -1.25
C ASP A 244 7.51 2.89 -0.96
N ARG A 245 6.31 2.52 -1.41
CA ARG A 245 5.09 3.32 -1.25
C ARG A 245 3.84 2.45 -1.23
N ILE A 246 2.75 3.05 -0.80
CA ILE A 246 1.40 2.51 -0.95
C ILE A 246 0.58 3.50 -1.77
N GLU A 247 -0.01 3.03 -2.87
CA GLU A 247 -0.90 3.81 -3.72
C GLU A 247 -2.34 3.37 -3.48
N VAL A 248 -3.25 4.32 -3.27
CA VAL A 248 -4.67 4.04 -3.01
C VAL A 248 -5.51 4.71 -4.08
N LEU A 249 -6.07 3.91 -4.98
CA LEU A 249 -7.06 4.34 -5.98
C LEU A 249 -8.45 4.16 -5.39
N ARG A 250 -9.24 5.22 -5.31
CA ARG A 250 -10.59 5.21 -4.73
C ARG A 250 -11.65 5.04 -5.79
N GLY A 251 -12.70 4.27 -5.45
CA GLY A 251 -13.78 3.90 -6.36
C GLY A 251 -13.52 2.60 -7.15
N PRO A 252 -14.51 2.12 -7.90
CA PRO A 252 -14.42 0.88 -8.67
C PRO A 252 -13.20 0.85 -9.59
N SER A 253 -12.51 -0.26 -9.62
CA SER A 253 -11.29 -0.48 -10.42
C SER A 253 -11.40 -1.72 -11.31
N GLY A 254 -12.61 -2.05 -11.75
CA GLY A 254 -12.88 -3.28 -12.48
C GLY A 254 -12.08 -3.45 -13.76
N LEU A 255 -11.69 -2.35 -14.44
CA LEU A 255 -10.76 -2.40 -15.56
C LEU A 255 -9.45 -3.10 -15.18
N LEU A 256 -8.90 -2.80 -14.01
CA LEU A 256 -7.59 -3.27 -13.55
C LEU A 256 -7.69 -4.62 -12.80
N THR A 257 -8.66 -4.73 -11.88
CA THR A 257 -8.79 -5.87 -10.96
C THR A 257 -9.76 -6.95 -11.44
N GLY A 258 -10.73 -6.60 -12.30
CA GLY A 258 -11.83 -7.47 -12.68
C GLY A 258 -12.96 -7.47 -11.66
N SER A 259 -13.20 -8.62 -11.00
CA SER A 259 -14.16 -8.70 -9.90
C SER A 259 -13.59 -8.06 -8.64
N GLY A 260 -14.46 -7.42 -7.86
CA GLY A 260 -14.08 -6.81 -6.59
C GLY A 260 -15.16 -5.88 -6.04
N GLU A 261 -14.92 -5.39 -4.84
CA GLU A 261 -15.77 -4.41 -4.17
C GLU A 261 -15.59 -3.02 -4.79
N PRO A 262 -16.63 -2.15 -4.77
CA PRO A 262 -16.57 -0.85 -5.43
C PRO A 262 -15.85 0.24 -4.60
N GLY A 263 -15.20 -0.09 -3.49
CA GLY A 263 -14.53 0.88 -2.61
C GLY A 263 -13.28 1.47 -3.22
N GLY A 264 -12.42 0.63 -3.76
CA GLY A 264 -11.12 1.04 -4.29
C GLY A 264 -10.11 -0.08 -4.36
N THR A 265 -8.88 0.28 -4.70
CA THR A 265 -7.75 -0.64 -4.77
C THR A 265 -6.54 -0.06 -4.07
N VAL A 266 -5.89 -0.86 -3.25
CA VAL A 266 -4.60 -0.57 -2.63
C VAL A 266 -3.51 -1.29 -3.41
N ASN A 267 -2.56 -0.55 -3.96
CA ASN A 267 -1.39 -1.07 -4.64
C ASN A 267 -0.15 -0.95 -3.73
N TYR A 268 0.38 -2.08 -3.34
CA TYR A 268 1.58 -2.20 -2.50
C TYR A 268 2.80 -2.28 -3.41
N VAL A 269 3.60 -1.20 -3.46
CA VAL A 269 4.79 -1.13 -4.33
C VAL A 269 6.03 -1.44 -3.52
N ARG A 270 6.70 -2.55 -3.88
CA ARG A 270 7.88 -3.05 -3.17
C ARG A 270 9.13 -2.26 -3.52
N LYS A 271 10.06 -2.22 -2.56
CA LYS A 271 11.40 -1.70 -2.80
C LYS A 271 12.09 -2.49 -3.89
N ARG A 272 12.84 -1.78 -4.76
CA ARG A 272 13.70 -2.35 -5.79
C ARG A 272 15.17 -2.22 -5.38
N PRO A 273 16.10 -2.97 -6.01
CA PRO A 273 17.52 -2.76 -5.81
C PRO A 273 17.94 -1.33 -6.17
N THR A 274 19.00 -0.88 -5.54
CA THR A 274 19.60 0.44 -5.79
C THR A 274 20.78 0.32 -6.75
N ASP A 275 21.07 1.38 -7.51
CA ASP A 275 22.20 1.42 -8.46
C ASP A 275 23.54 1.64 -7.77
N VAL A 276 23.52 2.04 -6.48
CA VAL A 276 24.69 2.20 -5.62
C VAL A 276 24.49 1.37 -4.36
N LEU A 277 25.61 0.99 -3.72
CA LEU A 277 25.54 0.31 -2.43
C LEU A 277 24.89 1.25 -1.40
N ALA A 278 23.79 0.80 -0.84
CA ALA A 278 23.05 1.47 0.21
C ALA A 278 22.84 0.50 1.37
N VAL A 279 23.18 0.94 2.55
CA VAL A 279 22.99 0.18 3.79
C VAL A 279 22.28 1.06 4.79
N SER A 280 21.18 0.58 5.34
CA SER A 280 20.49 1.25 6.42
C SER A 280 20.04 0.28 7.49
N GLY A 281 19.89 0.80 8.70
CA GLY A 281 19.38 0.03 9.83
C GLY A 281 18.54 0.88 10.75
N LEU A 282 17.66 0.23 11.48
CA LEU A 282 16.76 0.87 12.43
C LEU A 282 16.72 0.02 13.70
N ALA A 283 16.79 0.69 14.86
CA ALA A 283 16.48 0.10 16.16
C ALA A 283 15.41 0.96 16.84
N SER A 284 14.38 0.34 17.38
CA SER A 284 13.29 1.05 18.04
C SER A 284 12.84 0.34 19.30
N VAL A 285 12.51 1.14 20.32
CA VAL A 285 11.89 0.69 21.57
C VAL A 285 10.61 1.49 21.82
N GLY A 286 9.64 0.91 22.48
CA GLY A 286 8.38 1.60 22.71
C GLY A 286 7.59 1.05 23.88
N SER A 287 6.40 1.59 24.10
CA SER A 287 5.44 1.12 25.09
C SER A 287 5.13 -0.37 24.88
N TRP A 288 4.79 -1.04 25.98
CA TRP A 288 4.43 -2.46 26.01
C TRP A 288 5.54 -3.36 25.49
N ASP A 289 6.75 -3.18 26.03
CA ASP A 289 7.93 -4.00 25.73
C ASP A 289 8.18 -4.18 24.22
N ARG A 290 7.85 -3.13 23.44
CA ARG A 290 8.09 -3.12 22.01
C ARG A 290 9.57 -2.93 21.71
N TYR A 291 10.13 -3.89 20.97
CA TYR A 291 11.50 -3.87 20.46
C TYR A 291 11.48 -4.23 18.96
N ARG A 292 12.09 -3.38 18.13
CA ARG A 292 12.19 -3.62 16.69
C ARG A 292 13.62 -3.40 16.21
N GLY A 293 14.10 -4.31 15.37
CA GLY A 293 15.32 -4.19 14.58
C GLY A 293 15.04 -4.37 13.09
N GLU A 294 15.66 -3.54 12.26
CA GLU A 294 15.53 -3.58 10.82
C GLU A 294 16.89 -3.37 10.17
N VAL A 295 17.20 -4.12 9.10
CA VAL A 295 18.38 -3.97 8.27
C VAL A 295 17.95 -4.01 6.81
N ASP A 296 18.47 -3.08 6.02
CA ASP A 296 18.18 -2.94 4.59
C ASP A 296 19.49 -2.72 3.84
N VAL A 297 19.83 -3.63 2.94
CA VAL A 297 21.07 -3.61 2.16
C VAL A 297 20.73 -3.81 0.69
N GLY A 298 21.10 -2.86 -0.15
CA GLY A 298 20.88 -2.91 -1.59
C GLY A 298 22.08 -2.41 -2.38
N GLY A 299 22.20 -2.84 -3.64
CA GLY A 299 23.23 -2.34 -4.54
C GLY A 299 23.59 -3.31 -5.68
N PRO A 300 24.50 -2.88 -6.55
CA PRO A 300 25.00 -3.71 -7.64
C PRO A 300 25.90 -4.83 -7.11
N LEU A 301 25.72 -6.03 -7.66
CA LEU A 301 26.56 -7.20 -7.39
C LEU A 301 27.71 -7.34 -8.40
N THR A 302 27.62 -6.66 -9.55
CA THR A 302 28.63 -6.67 -10.60
C THR A 302 29.18 -5.27 -10.84
N ALA A 303 30.40 -5.17 -11.30
CA ALA A 303 31.02 -3.89 -11.64
C ALA A 303 30.30 -3.12 -12.77
N SER A 304 29.61 -3.85 -13.66
CA SER A 304 28.79 -3.30 -14.73
C SER A 304 27.43 -2.76 -14.24
N GLY A 305 27.02 -3.10 -13.02
CA GLY A 305 25.72 -2.72 -12.50
C GLY A 305 24.53 -3.49 -13.08
N ASN A 306 24.78 -4.45 -13.99
CA ASN A 306 23.71 -5.20 -14.65
C ASN A 306 23.06 -6.28 -13.78
N VAL A 307 23.66 -6.64 -12.64
CA VAL A 307 23.05 -7.47 -11.61
C VAL A 307 23.00 -6.69 -10.33
N ARG A 308 21.79 -6.48 -9.79
CA ARG A 308 21.54 -5.71 -8.57
C ARG A 308 20.70 -6.54 -7.60
N ALA A 309 20.94 -6.40 -6.34
CA ALA A 309 20.16 -7.08 -5.31
C ALA A 309 19.82 -6.15 -4.13
N ARG A 310 18.76 -6.52 -3.40
CA ARG A 310 18.40 -5.89 -2.12
C ARG A 310 17.87 -6.93 -1.18
N VAL A 311 18.21 -6.82 0.10
CA VAL A 311 17.68 -7.65 1.18
C VAL A 311 17.25 -6.75 2.33
N VAL A 312 16.02 -6.97 2.82
CA VAL A 312 15.46 -6.26 3.98
C VAL A 312 15.05 -7.30 5.01
N GLY A 313 15.58 -7.19 6.23
CA GLY A 313 15.27 -8.06 7.36
C GLY A 313 14.64 -7.30 8.52
N VAL A 314 13.62 -7.89 9.14
CA VAL A 314 12.87 -7.30 10.26
C VAL A 314 12.68 -8.31 11.37
N VAL A 315 12.90 -7.87 12.61
CA VAL A 315 12.50 -8.59 13.83
C VAL A 315 11.80 -7.62 14.75
N GLN A 316 10.60 -7.96 15.23
CA GLN A 316 9.84 -7.18 16.18
C GLN A 316 9.20 -8.07 17.23
N ASN A 317 9.28 -7.64 18.48
CA ASN A 317 8.51 -8.19 19.60
C ASN A 317 7.76 -7.04 20.25
N GLU A 318 6.52 -7.27 20.63
CA GLU A 318 5.70 -6.29 21.36
C GLU A 318 4.64 -7.01 22.17
N ASP A 319 4.33 -6.50 23.34
CA ASP A 319 3.14 -6.85 24.07
C ASP A 319 1.98 -5.94 23.63
N LYS A 320 0.77 -6.27 23.99
CA LYS A 320 -0.40 -5.43 23.75
C LYS A 320 -0.71 -4.60 25.00
N PHE A 321 -1.52 -3.54 24.82
CA PHE A 321 -1.97 -2.71 25.95
C PHE A 321 -2.97 -3.42 26.87
N TYR A 322 -3.41 -4.61 26.50
CA TYR A 322 -4.28 -5.48 27.29
C TYR A 322 -3.51 -6.72 27.73
N ASP A 323 -3.99 -7.34 28.79
CA ASP A 323 -3.34 -8.50 29.39
C ASP A 323 -3.22 -9.67 28.40
N VAL A 324 -2.23 -10.54 28.59
CA VAL A 324 -1.98 -11.76 27.80
C VAL A 324 -1.56 -11.51 26.34
N GLY A 325 -1.96 -10.39 25.71
CA GLY A 325 -1.73 -10.12 24.30
C GLY A 325 -0.26 -9.84 23.96
N TYR A 326 0.27 -10.44 22.89
CA TYR A 326 1.58 -10.13 22.31
C TYR A 326 1.65 -10.44 20.81
N ASN A 327 2.66 -9.85 20.14
CA ASN A 327 3.07 -10.16 18.77
C ASN A 327 4.58 -10.34 18.69
N HIS A 328 5.02 -11.42 18.04
CA HIS A 328 6.42 -11.65 17.67
C HIS A 328 6.51 -11.83 16.15
N ASP A 329 7.11 -10.89 15.47
CA ASP A 329 7.24 -10.84 14.02
C ASP A 329 8.69 -11.06 13.58
N ARG A 330 8.89 -11.89 12.58
CA ARG A 330 10.16 -12.09 11.89
C ARG A 330 9.89 -12.14 10.40
N ALA A 331 10.57 -11.29 9.64
CA ALA A 331 10.32 -11.22 8.21
C ALA A 331 11.60 -10.88 7.45
N VAL A 332 11.69 -11.39 6.22
CA VAL A 332 12.74 -11.07 5.27
C VAL A 332 12.16 -10.92 3.88
N TYR A 333 12.61 -9.90 3.17
CA TYR A 333 12.35 -9.64 1.77
C TYR A 333 13.67 -9.65 1.03
N GLY A 334 13.70 -10.26 -0.15
CA GLY A 334 14.85 -10.23 -1.05
C GLY A 334 14.41 -10.00 -2.48
N VAL A 335 15.19 -9.24 -3.24
CA VAL A 335 14.98 -9.01 -4.67
C VAL A 335 16.32 -9.00 -5.39
N LEU A 336 16.33 -9.63 -6.57
CA LEU A 336 17.45 -9.67 -7.53
C LEU A 336 16.93 -9.19 -8.88
N GLU A 337 17.62 -8.26 -9.50
CA GLU A 337 17.39 -7.81 -10.87
C GLU A 337 18.61 -8.10 -11.74
N TYR A 338 18.34 -8.57 -12.94
CA TYR A 338 19.35 -8.85 -13.96
C TYR A 338 18.95 -8.20 -15.28
N ASP A 339 19.74 -7.24 -15.74
CA ASP A 339 19.60 -6.65 -17.06
C ASP A 339 20.21 -7.60 -18.09
N LEU A 340 19.36 -8.43 -18.69
CA LEU A 340 19.73 -9.38 -19.76
C LEU A 340 20.25 -8.64 -20.99
N THR A 341 19.68 -7.47 -21.25
CA THR A 341 20.12 -6.50 -22.26
C THR A 341 19.85 -5.11 -21.70
N PRO A 342 20.37 -4.02 -22.33
CA PRO A 342 20.04 -2.65 -21.91
C PRO A 342 18.53 -2.31 -21.95
N ARG A 343 17.72 -3.17 -22.55
CA ARG A 343 16.27 -2.99 -22.71
C ARG A 343 15.44 -4.10 -22.04
N THR A 344 16.08 -5.09 -21.42
CA THR A 344 15.37 -6.23 -20.86
C THR A 344 15.88 -6.51 -19.46
N THR A 345 15.02 -6.33 -18.46
CA THR A 345 15.30 -6.62 -17.05
C THR A 345 14.45 -7.79 -16.58
N LEU A 346 15.08 -8.78 -16.00
CA LEU A 346 14.46 -9.89 -15.29
C LEU A 346 14.58 -9.66 -13.79
N GLY A 347 13.46 -9.71 -13.08
CA GLY A 347 13.39 -9.59 -11.63
C GLY A 347 12.95 -10.89 -10.97
N VAL A 348 13.57 -11.23 -9.85
CA VAL A 348 13.13 -12.31 -8.96
C VAL A 348 13.10 -11.76 -7.55
N SER A 349 11.95 -11.87 -6.87
CA SER A 349 11.85 -11.44 -5.48
C SER A 349 11.09 -12.46 -4.64
N GLY A 350 11.29 -12.39 -3.33
CA GLY A 350 10.61 -13.26 -2.38
C GLY A 350 10.46 -12.65 -1.00
N ILE A 351 9.40 -13.07 -0.31
CA ILE A 351 9.12 -12.71 1.08
C ILE A 351 8.96 -14.00 1.88
N TYR A 352 9.57 -14.01 3.06
CA TYR A 352 9.22 -14.91 4.14
C TYR A 352 8.85 -14.09 5.36
N SER A 353 7.66 -14.32 5.93
CA SER A 353 7.26 -13.72 7.19
C SER A 353 6.62 -14.76 8.12
N GLN A 354 6.89 -14.64 9.40
CA GLN A 354 6.26 -15.41 10.45
C GLN A 354 5.84 -14.48 11.58
N ARG A 355 4.57 -14.56 11.96
CA ARG A 355 4.00 -13.92 13.14
C ARG A 355 3.54 -14.98 14.13
N THR A 356 3.90 -14.79 15.40
CA THR A 356 3.36 -15.58 16.54
C THR A 356 2.67 -14.59 17.46
N TYR A 357 1.40 -14.81 17.77
CA TYR A 357 0.60 -13.83 18.47
C TYR A 357 -0.56 -14.48 19.24
N ILE A 358 -1.10 -13.76 20.19
CA ILE A 358 -2.36 -14.11 20.87
C ILE A 358 -3.51 -13.50 20.08
N ASN A 359 -4.45 -14.34 19.67
CA ASN A 359 -5.61 -13.93 18.90
C ASN A 359 -6.71 -13.40 19.81
N SER A 360 -7.28 -12.23 19.47
CA SER A 360 -8.44 -11.65 20.14
C SER A 360 -9.49 -11.23 19.13
N PHE A 361 -10.75 -11.50 19.43
CA PHE A 361 -11.90 -11.02 18.64
C PHE A 361 -12.55 -9.78 19.28
N GLY A 362 -11.86 -9.12 20.21
CA GLY A 362 -12.41 -8.01 20.96
C GLY A 362 -13.26 -8.47 22.14
N LEU A 363 -13.90 -7.52 22.79
CA LEU A 363 -14.61 -7.73 24.07
C LEU A 363 -16.09 -7.95 23.83
N PRO A 364 -16.74 -8.91 24.54
CA PRO A 364 -18.19 -8.97 24.64
C PRO A 364 -18.75 -7.80 25.45
N LEU A 365 -20.05 -7.62 25.43
CA LEU A 365 -20.75 -6.72 26.33
C LEU A 365 -21.08 -7.42 27.66
N TYR A 366 -21.27 -6.61 28.68
CA TYR A 366 -22.07 -7.04 29.83
C TYR A 366 -23.56 -7.08 29.44
N ASP A 367 -24.34 -7.76 30.24
CA ASP A 367 -25.81 -7.87 30.09
C ASP A 367 -26.55 -6.51 30.17
N ASP A 368 -25.92 -5.51 30.76
CA ASP A 368 -26.38 -4.11 30.77
C ASP A 368 -25.94 -3.31 29.51
N ASN A 369 -25.44 -3.97 28.47
CA ASN A 369 -24.89 -3.40 27.22
C ASN A 369 -23.67 -2.49 27.41
N THR A 370 -22.99 -2.53 28.54
CA THR A 370 -21.71 -1.82 28.70
C THR A 370 -20.52 -2.68 28.26
N VAL A 371 -19.47 -2.01 27.78
CA VAL A 371 -18.22 -2.68 27.36
C VAL A 371 -17.29 -2.84 28.56
N PRO A 372 -16.63 -3.99 28.75
CA PRO A 372 -15.58 -4.15 29.78
C PRO A 372 -14.49 -3.10 29.67
N ALA A 373 -13.72 -2.88 30.72
CA ALA A 373 -12.70 -1.84 30.78
C ALA A 373 -11.65 -1.97 29.69
N ARG A 374 -11.10 -0.83 29.24
CA ARG A 374 -9.92 -0.82 28.35
C ARG A 374 -8.75 -1.51 29.06
N GLY A 375 -8.19 -2.55 28.44
CA GLY A 375 -7.15 -3.39 29.05
C GLY A 375 -7.63 -4.81 29.36
N SER A 376 -8.95 -5.03 29.39
CA SER A 376 -9.48 -6.40 29.47
C SER A 376 -9.18 -7.17 28.19
N PHE A 377 -9.09 -8.47 28.32
CA PHE A 377 -8.85 -9.41 27.24
C PHE A 377 -9.89 -10.53 27.23
N THR A 378 -10.27 -10.97 26.06
CA THR A 378 -11.03 -12.21 25.86
C THR A 378 -10.36 -13.04 24.77
N GLY A 379 -10.06 -14.27 25.08
CA GLY A 379 -9.34 -15.15 24.15
C GLY A 379 -8.65 -16.28 24.91
N SER A 380 -7.86 -17.07 24.19
CA SER A 380 -6.99 -18.08 24.78
C SER A 380 -5.58 -17.52 24.95
N ASP A 381 -4.88 -17.92 26.00
CA ASP A 381 -3.44 -17.67 26.21
C ASP A 381 -2.54 -18.48 25.26
N LYS A 382 -3.11 -19.40 24.50
CA LYS A 382 -2.39 -20.19 23.49
C LYS A 382 -2.05 -19.37 22.26
N ALA A 383 -0.78 -19.44 21.86
CA ALA A 383 -0.27 -18.71 20.71
C ALA A 383 -0.81 -19.23 19.37
N SER A 384 -1.24 -18.31 18.55
CA SER A 384 -1.53 -18.53 17.13
C SER A 384 -0.28 -18.22 16.30
N ARG A 385 -0.14 -18.88 15.15
CA ARG A 385 0.98 -18.69 14.24
C ARG A 385 0.51 -18.52 12.81
N SER A 386 0.99 -17.45 12.17
CA SER A 386 0.83 -17.20 10.74
C SER A 386 2.19 -17.22 10.05
N ARG A 387 2.27 -17.85 8.86
CA ARG A 387 3.47 -17.86 8.02
C ARG A 387 3.10 -17.54 6.60
N SER A 388 3.75 -16.54 6.02
CA SER A 388 3.62 -16.19 4.61
C SER A 388 4.91 -16.46 3.86
N ARG A 389 4.80 -17.00 2.66
CA ARG A 389 5.89 -17.19 1.71
C ARG A 389 5.42 -16.70 0.37
N GLU A 390 6.23 -15.89 -0.27
CA GLU A 390 5.93 -15.39 -1.59
C GLU A 390 7.15 -15.45 -2.48
N MET A 391 6.92 -15.71 -3.76
CA MET A 391 7.92 -15.62 -4.81
C MET A 391 7.26 -14.88 -5.99
N VAL A 392 8.00 -13.93 -6.56
CA VAL A 392 7.58 -13.17 -7.73
C VAL A 392 8.67 -13.25 -8.78
N LEU A 393 8.27 -13.53 -10.01
CA LEU A 393 9.10 -13.42 -11.21
C LEU A 393 8.51 -12.31 -12.06
N ASP A 394 9.30 -11.31 -12.43
CA ASP A 394 8.89 -10.22 -13.29
C ASP A 394 9.89 -9.99 -14.43
N LEU A 395 9.35 -9.57 -15.57
CA LEU A 395 10.09 -9.26 -16.79
C LEU A 395 9.62 -7.93 -17.35
N SER A 396 10.55 -7.05 -17.63
CA SER A 396 10.32 -5.79 -18.35
C SER A 396 11.14 -5.79 -19.63
N HIS A 397 10.52 -5.37 -20.75
CA HIS A 397 11.20 -5.23 -22.03
C HIS A 397 10.77 -3.96 -22.75
N ASP A 398 11.72 -3.12 -23.11
CA ASP A 398 11.51 -1.94 -23.93
C ASP A 398 11.77 -2.31 -25.41
N PHE A 399 10.69 -2.32 -26.22
CA PHE A 399 10.81 -2.60 -27.66
C PHE A 399 11.45 -1.46 -28.45
N GLY A 400 11.64 -0.29 -27.82
CA GLY A 400 11.91 0.98 -28.51
C GLY A 400 10.62 1.60 -29.09
N GLY A 401 10.70 2.86 -29.57
CA GLY A 401 9.53 3.54 -30.11
C GLY A 401 8.41 3.72 -29.10
N ASP A 402 8.75 3.91 -27.82
CA ASP A 402 7.84 4.13 -26.69
C ASP A 402 6.92 2.95 -26.32
N TRP A 403 7.26 1.74 -26.77
CA TRP A 403 6.52 0.53 -26.39
C TRP A 403 7.25 -0.30 -25.36
N THR A 404 6.56 -0.61 -24.26
CA THR A 404 7.09 -1.40 -23.15
C THR A 404 6.18 -2.59 -22.85
N PHE A 405 6.77 -3.77 -22.70
CA PHE A 405 6.14 -4.96 -22.16
C PHE A 405 6.49 -5.10 -20.68
N LYS A 406 5.51 -5.44 -19.85
CA LYS A 406 5.72 -5.91 -18.49
C LYS A 406 4.91 -7.17 -18.25
N GLY A 407 5.58 -8.18 -17.69
CA GLY A 407 4.97 -9.43 -17.28
C GLY A 407 5.38 -9.79 -15.86
N ALA A 408 4.46 -10.32 -15.06
CA ALA A 408 4.76 -10.78 -13.71
C ALA A 408 3.94 -12.02 -13.35
N TYR A 409 4.56 -12.93 -12.62
CA TYR A 409 3.91 -14.07 -12.00
C TYR A 409 4.27 -14.10 -10.52
N SER A 410 3.24 -14.18 -9.65
CA SER A 410 3.37 -14.28 -8.22
C SER A 410 2.76 -15.57 -7.70
N LEU A 411 3.49 -16.24 -6.83
CA LEU A 411 3.05 -17.37 -6.03
C LEU A 411 3.18 -17.00 -4.57
N ARG A 412 2.03 -16.93 -3.86
CA ARG A 412 2.01 -16.67 -2.42
C ARG A 412 1.31 -17.80 -1.69
N ARG A 413 1.85 -18.21 -0.56
CA ARG A 413 1.26 -19.20 0.33
C ARG A 413 1.22 -18.64 1.74
N LEU A 414 0.03 -18.62 2.34
CA LEU A 414 -0.20 -18.26 3.74
C LEU A 414 -0.68 -19.50 4.47
N SER A 415 -0.07 -19.82 5.59
CA SER A 415 -0.55 -20.85 6.51
C SER A 415 -0.80 -20.25 7.88
N TYR A 416 -1.94 -20.56 8.45
CA TYR A 416 -2.36 -20.17 9.78
C TYR A 416 -2.71 -21.39 10.59
N GLY A 417 -2.30 -21.43 11.84
CA GLY A 417 -2.73 -22.38 12.85
C GLY A 417 -2.85 -21.66 14.19
N GLY A 418 -3.99 -21.79 14.83
CA GLY A 418 -4.21 -21.08 16.09
C GLY A 418 -5.54 -21.37 16.73
N TYR A 419 -5.83 -20.58 17.72
CA TYR A 419 -6.98 -20.72 18.59
C TYR A 419 -7.93 -19.54 18.42
N SER A 420 -9.22 -19.81 18.45
CA SER A 420 -10.28 -18.81 18.37
C SER A 420 -11.24 -19.01 19.51
N VAL A 421 -11.50 -17.93 20.23
CA VAL A 421 -12.47 -17.89 21.33
C VAL A 421 -13.38 -16.71 21.07
N PHE A 422 -14.67 -16.96 20.97
CA PHE A 422 -15.66 -15.92 20.77
C PHE A 422 -16.94 -16.24 21.52
N PRO A 423 -17.28 -15.41 22.52
CA PRO A 423 -18.56 -15.47 23.19
C PRO A 423 -19.66 -15.00 22.22
N TRP A 424 -20.83 -15.65 22.26
CA TRP A 424 -22.04 -15.18 21.56
C TRP A 424 -23.15 -14.72 22.50
N GLU A 425 -22.86 -14.72 23.81
CA GLU A 425 -23.74 -14.14 24.82
C GLU A 425 -23.00 -13.07 25.62
N ALA A 426 -23.75 -12.21 26.29
CA ALA A 426 -23.20 -11.18 27.14
C ALA A 426 -22.59 -11.79 28.42
N ILE A 427 -21.69 -11.03 29.06
CA ILE A 427 -21.19 -11.35 30.38
C ILE A 427 -22.29 -11.00 31.40
N ASP A 428 -22.70 -11.95 32.18
CA ASP A 428 -23.53 -11.70 33.34
C ASP A 428 -22.73 -10.89 34.35
N ARG A 429 -23.22 -9.71 34.70
CA ARG A 429 -22.46 -8.77 35.55
C ARG A 429 -22.35 -9.23 37.00
N ASP A 430 -23.32 -10.01 37.52
CA ASP A 430 -23.30 -10.48 38.87
C ASP A 430 -22.34 -11.67 39.08
N THR A 431 -22.25 -12.52 38.08
CA THR A 431 -21.41 -13.72 38.17
C THR A 431 -20.06 -13.58 37.47
N GLY A 432 -19.92 -12.66 36.52
CA GLY A 432 -18.74 -12.49 35.65
C GLY A 432 -18.65 -13.57 34.56
N LEU A 433 -19.64 -14.43 34.38
CA LEU A 433 -19.59 -15.55 33.47
C LEU A 433 -20.31 -15.27 32.14
N VAL A 434 -19.87 -15.93 31.09
CA VAL A 434 -20.58 -16.07 29.82
C VAL A 434 -21.10 -17.49 29.72
N SER A 435 -22.39 -17.69 29.44
CA SER A 435 -23.00 -19.02 29.29
C SER A 435 -22.85 -19.61 27.89
N GLY A 436 -22.72 -18.76 26.86
CA GLY A 436 -22.60 -19.16 25.47
C GLY A 436 -21.32 -18.66 24.81
N MET A 437 -20.40 -19.57 24.49
CA MET A 437 -19.17 -19.25 23.75
C MET A 437 -18.73 -20.41 22.86
N SER A 438 -17.94 -20.09 21.85
CA SER A 438 -17.15 -21.06 21.08
C SER A 438 -15.67 -20.92 21.38
N ALA A 439 -15.03 -22.03 21.69
CA ALA A 439 -13.58 -22.13 21.81
C ALA A 439 -13.08 -23.24 20.90
N GLY A 440 -12.00 -23.01 20.16
CA GLY A 440 -11.56 -24.06 19.26
C GLY A 440 -10.26 -23.81 18.51
N ARG A 441 -9.86 -24.86 17.82
CA ARG A 441 -8.73 -24.89 16.92
C ARG A 441 -9.13 -24.49 15.51
N VAL A 442 -8.31 -23.65 14.87
CA VAL A 442 -8.47 -23.24 13.48
C VAL A 442 -7.17 -23.43 12.74
N GLU A 443 -7.25 -24.08 11.59
CA GLU A 443 -6.15 -24.22 10.64
C GLU A 443 -6.58 -23.68 9.28
N GLN A 444 -5.69 -22.94 8.62
CA GLN A 444 -5.99 -22.41 7.29
C GLN A 444 -4.73 -22.45 6.42
N GLU A 445 -4.93 -22.80 5.19
CA GLU A 445 -3.93 -22.66 4.13
C GLU A 445 -4.54 -21.93 2.95
N THR A 446 -3.83 -20.92 2.48
CA THR A 446 -4.23 -20.15 1.31
C THR A 446 -3.07 -20.12 0.32
N LYS A 447 -3.37 -20.34 -0.97
CA LYS A 447 -2.42 -20.21 -2.08
C LYS A 447 -2.98 -19.24 -3.10
N TRP A 448 -2.16 -18.26 -3.49
CA TRP A 448 -2.47 -17.35 -4.59
C TRP A 448 -1.50 -17.60 -5.74
N HIS A 449 -2.06 -17.69 -6.93
CA HIS A 449 -1.35 -17.67 -8.19
C HIS A 449 -1.86 -16.46 -8.97
N SER A 450 -1.01 -15.48 -9.19
CA SER A 450 -1.38 -14.26 -9.90
C SER A 450 -0.42 -14.04 -11.06
N PHE A 451 -0.97 -13.83 -12.24
CA PHE A 451 -0.25 -13.54 -13.47
C PHE A 451 -0.83 -12.27 -14.09
N ASP A 452 0.02 -11.37 -14.54
CA ASP A 452 -0.34 -10.20 -15.34
C ASP A 452 0.70 -9.98 -16.42
N ALA A 453 0.27 -9.75 -17.64
CA ALA A 453 1.13 -9.36 -18.74
C ALA A 453 0.45 -8.28 -19.56
N HIS A 454 1.18 -7.20 -19.82
CA HIS A 454 0.63 -6.08 -20.58
C HIS A 454 1.70 -5.38 -21.41
N VAL A 455 1.22 -4.70 -22.44
CA VAL A 455 2.01 -3.82 -23.30
C VAL A 455 1.41 -2.42 -23.17
N THR A 456 2.26 -1.46 -22.96
CA THR A 456 1.92 -0.02 -23.00
C THR A 456 2.76 0.66 -24.05
N GLY A 457 2.16 1.62 -24.77
CA GLY A 457 2.91 2.34 -25.80
C GLY A 457 2.20 3.55 -26.32
N LEU A 458 2.95 4.35 -27.08
CA LEU A 458 2.49 5.56 -27.71
C LEU A 458 2.19 5.33 -29.19
N VAL A 459 1.11 5.91 -29.67
CA VAL A 459 0.78 5.97 -31.09
C VAL A 459 0.58 7.42 -31.52
N HIS A 460 1.11 7.77 -32.70
CA HIS A 460 1.02 9.10 -33.27
C HIS A 460 -0.03 9.10 -34.38
N VAL A 461 -1.19 9.70 -34.11
CA VAL A 461 -2.32 9.77 -35.04
C VAL A 461 -2.83 11.20 -35.06
N LEU A 462 -3.16 11.72 -36.27
CA LEU A 462 -3.68 13.06 -36.46
C LEU A 462 -2.81 14.18 -35.85
N GLY A 463 -1.48 14.00 -35.87
CA GLY A 463 -0.52 14.94 -35.29
C GLY A 463 -0.46 14.99 -33.77
N ARG A 464 -1.08 14.02 -33.07
CA ARG A 464 -1.11 13.91 -31.60
C ARG A 464 -0.62 12.55 -31.14
N THR A 465 -0.13 12.52 -29.92
CA THR A 465 0.33 11.30 -29.25
C THR A 465 -0.78 10.77 -28.35
N HIS A 466 -1.07 9.48 -28.45
CA HIS A 466 -2.08 8.75 -27.69
C HIS A 466 -1.43 7.58 -26.98
N ASP A 467 -1.87 7.31 -25.73
CA ASP A 467 -1.35 6.17 -24.97
C ASP A 467 -2.29 4.98 -25.11
N LEU A 468 -1.74 3.82 -25.38
CA LEU A 468 -2.46 2.56 -25.45
C LEU A 468 -1.94 1.58 -24.40
N THR A 469 -2.86 0.84 -23.79
CA THR A 469 -2.55 -0.27 -22.88
C THR A 469 -3.39 -1.47 -23.27
N PHE A 470 -2.75 -2.63 -23.41
CA PHE A 470 -3.41 -3.92 -23.61
C PHE A 470 -2.79 -4.96 -22.69
N GLY A 471 -3.62 -5.78 -22.07
CA GLY A 471 -3.11 -6.80 -21.18
C GLY A 471 -4.06 -7.95 -20.94
N VAL A 472 -3.49 -8.98 -20.34
CA VAL A 472 -4.17 -10.17 -19.88
C VAL A 472 -3.71 -10.49 -18.47
N ASN A 473 -4.63 -10.88 -17.61
CA ASN A 473 -4.27 -11.42 -16.32
C ASN A 473 -5.09 -12.64 -15.93
N ARG A 474 -4.52 -13.40 -15.02
CA ARG A 474 -5.17 -14.53 -14.38
C ARG A 474 -4.81 -14.54 -12.91
N SER A 475 -5.81 -14.70 -12.05
CA SER A 475 -5.62 -14.95 -10.63
C SER A 475 -6.37 -16.18 -10.20
N ARG A 476 -5.77 -16.95 -9.29
CA ARG A 476 -6.39 -18.10 -8.65
C ARG A 476 -6.06 -18.06 -7.16
N TYR A 477 -7.08 -18.30 -6.37
CA TYR A 477 -7.06 -18.38 -4.94
C TYR A 477 -7.58 -19.74 -4.53
N ASP A 478 -6.71 -20.54 -3.90
CA ASP A 478 -7.06 -21.84 -3.33
C ASP A 478 -7.00 -21.71 -1.79
N PHE A 479 -8.12 -21.94 -1.14
CA PHE A 479 -8.25 -21.89 0.30
C PHE A 479 -8.63 -23.24 0.86
N THR A 480 -7.99 -23.65 1.94
CA THR A 480 -8.39 -24.80 2.76
C THR A 480 -8.54 -24.34 4.20
N GLY A 481 -9.74 -24.42 4.73
CA GLY A 481 -10.06 -24.15 6.12
C GLY A 481 -10.31 -25.45 6.90
N GLY A 482 -9.81 -25.53 8.12
CA GLY A 482 -10.10 -26.63 9.06
C GLY A 482 -10.45 -26.07 10.43
N THR A 483 -11.49 -26.60 11.06
CA THR A 483 -11.95 -26.11 12.36
C THR A 483 -12.41 -27.25 13.26
N LYS A 484 -12.28 -27.01 14.56
CA LYS A 484 -13.05 -27.71 15.60
C LYS A 484 -13.40 -26.73 16.68
N PHE A 485 -14.66 -26.53 16.93
CA PHE A 485 -15.16 -25.70 18.01
C PHE A 485 -15.94 -26.55 19.01
N VAL A 486 -15.86 -26.16 20.26
CA VAL A 486 -16.63 -26.70 21.38
C VAL A 486 -17.29 -25.55 22.12
N ASN A 487 -18.41 -25.84 22.77
CA ASN A 487 -18.98 -24.95 23.78
C ASN A 487 -18.56 -25.47 25.17
N PRO A 488 -17.70 -24.74 25.88
CA PRO A 488 -17.23 -25.18 27.21
C PRO A 488 -18.27 -24.99 28.33
N GLY A 489 -19.45 -24.42 28.01
CA GLY A 489 -20.45 -24.01 28.99
C GLY A 489 -20.13 -22.63 29.59
N SER A 490 -20.56 -22.43 30.86
CA SER A 490 -20.31 -21.16 31.54
C SER A 490 -18.81 -20.96 31.83
N TRP A 491 -18.29 -19.77 31.46
CA TRP A 491 -16.85 -19.48 31.55
C TRP A 491 -16.57 -18.02 31.92
N ASP A 492 -15.54 -17.80 32.75
CA ASP A 492 -15.06 -16.45 33.08
C ASP A 492 -14.08 -15.99 31.99
N VAL A 493 -14.61 -15.40 30.92
CA VAL A 493 -13.85 -15.03 29.72
C VAL A 493 -12.88 -13.87 29.94
N LEU A 494 -13.00 -13.13 31.04
CA LEU A 494 -12.14 -12.00 31.37
C LEU A 494 -10.95 -12.37 32.27
N ASN A 495 -11.03 -13.46 33.02
CA ASN A 495 -10.00 -13.82 33.98
C ASN A 495 -9.41 -15.22 33.75
N ASP A 496 -10.13 -16.14 33.11
CA ASP A 496 -9.65 -17.48 32.79
C ASP A 496 -9.41 -17.64 31.27
N HIS A 497 -8.15 -17.71 30.89
CA HIS A 497 -7.72 -17.79 29.48
C HIS A 497 -7.10 -19.15 29.13
N ASP A 498 -6.95 -20.04 30.13
CA ASP A 498 -6.46 -21.40 29.92
C ASP A 498 -7.58 -22.36 29.51
N LEU A 499 -7.80 -22.43 28.21
CA LEU A 499 -8.79 -23.35 27.62
C LEU A 499 -8.19 -24.72 27.23
N SER A 500 -7.01 -25.06 27.71
CA SER A 500 -6.32 -26.34 27.35
C SER A 500 -7.13 -27.58 27.69
N ALA A 501 -7.93 -27.54 28.75
CA ALA A 501 -8.75 -28.67 29.16
C ALA A 501 -9.98 -28.93 28.26
N VAL A 502 -10.39 -27.93 27.48
CA VAL A 502 -11.61 -27.97 26.66
C VAL A 502 -11.37 -27.94 25.16
N ILE A 503 -10.28 -27.30 24.70
CA ILE A 503 -9.96 -27.23 23.27
C ILE A 503 -9.32 -28.55 22.83
N ASP A 504 -10.00 -29.29 21.95
CA ASP A 504 -9.47 -30.45 21.27
C ASP A 504 -8.63 -30.03 20.06
N GLU A 505 -7.42 -30.55 19.94
CA GLU A 505 -6.47 -30.25 18.85
C GLU A 505 -6.87 -30.89 17.49
N ASN A 506 -7.82 -31.87 17.50
CA ASN A 506 -8.21 -32.57 16.29
C ASN A 506 -9.19 -31.75 15.45
N ILE A 507 -8.86 -31.53 14.19
CA ILE A 507 -9.77 -30.90 13.23
C ILE A 507 -10.85 -31.90 12.81
N THR A 508 -12.12 -31.55 13.03
CA THR A 508 -13.27 -32.40 12.70
C THR A 508 -14.05 -31.93 11.50
N TYR A 509 -13.83 -30.70 11.05
CA TYR A 509 -14.43 -30.16 9.84
C TYR A 509 -13.37 -29.51 8.98
N ARG A 510 -13.33 -29.80 7.68
CA ARG A 510 -12.42 -29.17 6.72
C ARG A 510 -13.13 -28.94 5.40
N TYR A 511 -12.92 -27.79 4.81
CA TYR A 511 -13.49 -27.39 3.55
C TYR A 511 -12.46 -26.72 2.64
N GLU A 512 -12.75 -26.73 1.35
CA GLU A 512 -11.93 -26.07 0.31
C GLU A 512 -12.76 -25.12 -0.52
N THR A 513 -12.18 -23.94 -0.79
CA THR A 513 -12.72 -22.96 -1.72
C THR A 513 -11.71 -22.67 -2.81
N VAL A 514 -12.11 -22.67 -4.06
CA VAL A 514 -11.30 -22.28 -5.20
C VAL A 514 -11.95 -21.11 -5.92
N THR A 515 -11.29 -19.97 -5.94
CA THR A 515 -11.71 -18.79 -6.71
C THR A 515 -10.71 -18.57 -7.84
N ALA A 516 -11.19 -18.40 -9.06
CA ALA A 516 -10.35 -18.12 -10.22
C ALA A 516 -10.98 -17.07 -11.12
N GLN A 517 -10.17 -16.17 -11.64
CA GLN A 517 -10.59 -15.26 -12.71
C GLN A 517 -9.53 -15.15 -13.78
N THR A 518 -9.97 -14.89 -15.00
CA THR A 518 -9.13 -14.55 -16.15
C THR A 518 -9.75 -13.36 -16.86
N GLY A 519 -8.94 -12.36 -17.21
CA GLY A 519 -9.42 -11.17 -17.88
C GLY A 519 -8.49 -10.70 -18.98
N ILE A 520 -9.08 -10.15 -20.03
CA ILE A 520 -8.41 -9.40 -21.08
C ILE A 520 -8.87 -7.97 -20.94
N TYR A 521 -7.97 -7.02 -20.93
CA TYR A 521 -8.28 -5.61 -20.72
C TYR A 521 -7.50 -4.71 -21.68
N GLY A 522 -8.05 -3.53 -21.91
CA GLY A 522 -7.37 -2.51 -22.67
C GLY A 522 -7.93 -1.12 -22.42
N SER A 523 -7.11 -0.12 -22.63
CA SER A 523 -7.50 1.29 -22.55
C SER A 523 -6.72 2.13 -23.54
N ALA A 524 -7.35 3.22 -23.96
CA ALA A 524 -6.76 4.25 -24.80
C ALA A 524 -6.95 5.62 -24.15
N ARG A 525 -5.87 6.37 -24.02
CA ARG A 525 -5.86 7.78 -23.63
C ARG A 525 -5.69 8.60 -24.89
N ILE A 526 -6.76 9.25 -25.31
CA ILE A 526 -6.87 9.93 -26.59
C ILE A 526 -6.80 11.43 -26.34
N ARG A 527 -5.72 12.06 -26.75
CA ARG A 527 -5.56 13.52 -26.68
C ARG A 527 -6.33 14.14 -27.84
N LEU A 528 -7.53 14.67 -27.54
CA LEU A 528 -8.40 15.29 -28.52
C LEU A 528 -7.98 16.72 -28.83
N ALA A 529 -7.53 17.46 -27.85
CA ALA A 529 -6.98 18.81 -27.94
C ALA A 529 -5.83 18.95 -26.94
N ASP A 530 -5.02 20.00 -26.99
CA ASP A 530 -3.91 20.18 -26.05
C ASP A 530 -4.36 20.18 -24.58
N PRO A 531 -5.51 20.83 -24.22
CA PRO A 531 -5.99 20.74 -22.84
C PRO A 531 -6.89 19.53 -22.56
N LEU A 532 -7.33 18.74 -23.59
CA LEU A 532 -8.37 17.72 -23.40
C LEU A 532 -7.91 16.32 -23.78
N THR A 533 -7.86 15.44 -22.78
CA THR A 533 -7.63 14.00 -22.94
C THR A 533 -8.89 13.23 -22.57
N VAL A 534 -9.32 12.32 -23.42
CA VAL A 534 -10.41 11.37 -23.15
C VAL A 534 -9.81 9.98 -22.99
N ILE A 535 -10.26 9.25 -21.97
CA ILE A 535 -9.81 7.90 -21.68
C ILE A 535 -11.00 6.97 -21.87
N VAL A 536 -10.81 5.91 -22.64
CA VAL A 536 -11.80 4.84 -22.81
C VAL A 536 -11.12 3.50 -22.60
N GLY A 537 -11.81 2.59 -21.95
CA GLY A 537 -11.27 1.27 -21.70
C GLY A 537 -12.37 0.26 -21.40
N GLY A 538 -11.98 -0.98 -21.38
CA GLY A 538 -12.88 -2.07 -21.02
C GLY A 538 -12.12 -3.36 -20.73
N ARG A 539 -12.82 -4.25 -20.02
CA ARG A 539 -12.32 -5.55 -19.64
C ARG A 539 -13.38 -6.61 -19.86
N LEU A 540 -12.96 -7.74 -20.36
CA LEU A 540 -13.77 -8.98 -20.40
C LEU A 540 -13.24 -9.94 -19.35
N THR A 541 -14.10 -10.36 -18.43
CA THR A 541 -13.74 -11.24 -17.31
C THR A 541 -14.53 -12.53 -17.31
N ASN A 542 -13.82 -13.66 -17.14
CA ASN A 542 -14.37 -14.93 -16.71
C ASN A 542 -14.04 -15.17 -15.25
N PHE A 543 -15.02 -15.54 -14.44
CA PHE A 543 -14.87 -15.77 -13.00
C PHE A 543 -15.55 -17.07 -12.59
N THR A 544 -14.94 -17.78 -11.64
CA THR A 544 -15.49 -19.00 -11.05
C THR A 544 -15.12 -19.08 -9.57
N ILE A 545 -16.09 -19.46 -8.73
CA ILE A 545 -15.88 -19.89 -7.35
C ILE A 545 -16.47 -21.29 -7.19
N LYS A 546 -15.80 -22.15 -6.41
CA LYS A 546 -16.22 -23.52 -6.12
C LYS A 546 -15.87 -23.86 -4.69
N ASP A 547 -16.78 -24.54 -4.01
CA ASP A 547 -16.63 -25.00 -2.64
C ASP A 547 -16.87 -26.48 -2.52
N ARG A 548 -16.22 -27.14 -1.55
CA ARG A 548 -16.50 -28.52 -1.15
C ARG A 548 -16.07 -28.76 0.28
N ASP A 549 -16.70 -29.73 0.94
CA ASP A 549 -16.21 -30.30 2.18
C ASP A 549 -15.17 -31.38 1.91
N VAL A 550 -14.22 -31.53 2.84
CA VAL A 550 -13.11 -32.51 2.78
C VAL A 550 -13.13 -33.45 3.97
N VAL A 551 -13.54 -32.96 5.13
CA VAL A 551 -13.74 -33.72 6.37
C VAL A 551 -15.11 -33.37 6.91
N PRO A 552 -15.94 -34.33 7.35
CA PRO A 552 -15.64 -35.76 7.57
C PRO A 552 -15.54 -36.61 6.29
N ALA A 553 -16.07 -36.11 5.16
CA ALA A 553 -15.98 -36.82 3.88
C ALA A 553 -15.79 -35.82 2.74
N VAL A 554 -15.11 -36.25 1.68
CA VAL A 554 -14.94 -35.43 0.48
C VAL A 554 -16.27 -35.40 -0.28
N THR A 555 -16.86 -34.20 -0.40
CA THR A 555 -18.05 -33.99 -1.22
C THR A 555 -17.66 -33.63 -2.65
N PRO A 556 -18.54 -33.84 -3.65
CA PRO A 556 -18.38 -33.21 -4.95
C PRO A 556 -18.28 -31.68 -4.79
N TRP A 557 -17.68 -31.01 -5.76
CA TRP A 557 -17.73 -29.55 -5.79
C TRP A 557 -19.18 -29.11 -5.82
N ILE A 558 -19.61 -28.40 -4.78
CA ILE A 558 -21.00 -28.01 -4.59
C ILE A 558 -21.39 -26.99 -5.67
N GLY A 559 -22.66 -27.09 -6.11
CA GLY A 559 -23.22 -26.26 -7.19
C GLY A 559 -23.44 -24.78 -6.84
N SER A 560 -23.09 -24.33 -5.61
CA SER A 560 -22.97 -22.90 -5.25
C SER A 560 -21.88 -22.18 -6.03
N SER A 561 -21.33 -22.84 -7.05
CA SER A 561 -20.34 -22.31 -7.94
C SER A 561 -20.87 -21.09 -8.68
N ALA A 562 -20.49 -19.90 -8.26
CA ALA A 562 -20.75 -18.72 -9.05
C ALA A 562 -19.82 -18.73 -10.25
N THR A 563 -20.42 -18.84 -11.44
CA THR A 563 -19.66 -18.72 -12.69
C THR A 563 -20.19 -17.54 -13.49
N THR A 564 -19.31 -16.59 -13.76
CA THR A 564 -19.59 -15.46 -14.64
C THR A 564 -18.70 -15.57 -15.88
N LYS A 565 -19.28 -15.59 -17.08
CA LYS A 565 -18.54 -15.67 -18.34
C LYS A 565 -18.71 -14.40 -19.15
N GLY A 566 -17.61 -13.90 -19.71
CA GLY A 566 -17.60 -12.77 -20.63
C GLY A 566 -18.17 -11.47 -20.05
N ARG A 567 -18.05 -11.24 -18.75
CA ARG A 567 -18.54 -10.00 -18.13
C ARG A 567 -17.72 -8.83 -18.65
N PHE A 568 -18.38 -7.92 -19.34
CA PHE A 568 -17.76 -6.67 -19.77
C PHE A 568 -17.85 -5.62 -18.66
N THR A 569 -16.72 -4.98 -18.36
CA THR A 569 -16.57 -3.91 -17.36
C THR A 569 -16.03 -2.67 -18.09
N PRO A 570 -16.87 -1.66 -18.35
CA PRO A 570 -16.47 -0.43 -19.03
C PRO A 570 -15.74 0.53 -18.12
N TYR A 571 -14.93 1.38 -18.74
CA TYR A 571 -14.26 2.52 -18.13
C TYR A 571 -14.24 3.70 -19.09
N ALA A 572 -14.59 4.89 -18.60
CA ALA A 572 -14.49 6.12 -19.37
C ALA A 572 -14.07 7.28 -18.47
N GLY A 573 -13.27 8.20 -19.00
CA GLY A 573 -12.83 9.37 -18.28
C GLY A 573 -12.50 10.51 -19.22
N ALA A 574 -12.49 11.71 -18.68
CA ALA A 574 -12.02 12.91 -19.37
C ALA A 574 -11.17 13.73 -18.39
N VAL A 575 -10.11 14.29 -18.90
CA VAL A 575 -9.17 15.15 -18.18
C VAL A 575 -8.99 16.42 -18.99
N LEU A 576 -9.22 17.56 -18.36
CA LEU A 576 -9.11 18.88 -18.96
C LEU A 576 -8.10 19.71 -18.17
N ASP A 577 -6.96 19.98 -18.77
CA ASP A 577 -5.95 20.88 -18.21
C ASP A 577 -6.40 22.33 -18.38
N VAL A 578 -6.81 22.95 -17.26
CA VAL A 578 -7.27 24.34 -17.24
C VAL A 578 -6.08 25.29 -17.25
N THR A 579 -5.02 24.89 -16.56
CA THR A 579 -3.71 25.54 -16.54
C THR A 579 -2.62 24.47 -16.46
N ASP A 580 -1.36 24.85 -16.55
CA ASP A 580 -0.22 23.93 -16.36
C ASP A 580 -0.19 23.28 -14.98
N HIS A 581 -0.92 23.83 -14.01
CA HIS A 581 -0.95 23.35 -12.62
C HIS A 581 -2.30 22.78 -12.18
N VAL A 582 -3.39 23.02 -12.90
CA VAL A 582 -4.75 22.69 -12.49
C VAL A 582 -5.47 21.92 -13.59
N THR A 583 -6.04 20.79 -13.21
CA THR A 583 -6.75 19.86 -14.09
C THR A 583 -8.15 19.59 -13.54
N LEU A 584 -9.17 19.65 -14.38
CA LEU A 584 -10.52 19.14 -14.13
C LEU A 584 -10.64 17.73 -14.67
N TYR A 585 -11.40 16.89 -14.00
CA TYR A 585 -11.69 15.55 -14.49
C TYR A 585 -13.11 15.10 -14.23
N ALA A 586 -13.54 14.13 -15.01
CA ALA A 586 -14.75 13.36 -14.78
C ALA A 586 -14.53 11.91 -15.21
N SER A 587 -15.15 10.95 -14.53
CA SER A 587 -15.05 9.54 -14.89
C SER A 587 -16.29 8.74 -14.56
N TYR A 588 -16.49 7.68 -15.35
CA TYR A 588 -17.37 6.55 -15.08
C TYR A 588 -16.52 5.29 -14.92
N THR A 589 -16.72 4.59 -13.82
CA THR A 589 -16.04 3.34 -13.53
C THR A 589 -17.02 2.28 -13.06
N ASP A 590 -16.76 1.02 -13.39
CA ASP A 590 -17.60 -0.14 -13.08
C ASP A 590 -16.75 -1.25 -12.47
N THR A 591 -17.40 -2.10 -11.68
CA THR A 591 -16.89 -3.38 -11.17
C THR A 591 -18.06 -4.33 -10.92
N PHE A 592 -17.76 -5.59 -10.70
CA PHE A 592 -18.75 -6.58 -10.28
C PHE A 592 -18.19 -7.46 -9.17
N ALA A 593 -19.07 -7.93 -8.30
CA ALA A 593 -18.71 -8.89 -7.25
C ALA A 593 -19.63 -10.12 -7.38
N PRO A 594 -19.08 -11.30 -7.67
CA PRO A 594 -19.86 -12.53 -7.70
C PRO A 594 -20.52 -12.82 -6.36
N GLN A 595 -21.67 -13.48 -6.40
CA GLN A 595 -22.43 -13.91 -5.23
C GLN A 595 -22.64 -15.42 -5.29
N THR A 596 -22.70 -16.08 -4.13
CA THR A 596 -22.98 -17.51 -4.00
C THR A 596 -24.41 -17.80 -3.57
N ALA A 597 -25.15 -16.78 -3.12
CA ALA A 597 -26.54 -16.90 -2.74
C ALA A 597 -27.41 -17.39 -3.92
N GLN A 598 -28.43 -18.17 -3.62
CA GLN A 598 -29.28 -18.85 -4.62
C GLN A 598 -30.72 -18.34 -4.55
N ASP A 599 -31.40 -18.37 -5.71
CA ASP A 599 -32.81 -18.08 -5.84
C ASP A 599 -33.67 -19.35 -5.54
N VAL A 600 -35.00 -19.18 -5.54
CA VAL A 600 -35.98 -20.23 -5.34
C VAL A 600 -35.84 -21.43 -6.30
N ASN A 601 -35.15 -21.25 -7.43
CA ASN A 601 -34.87 -22.32 -8.40
C ASN A 601 -33.45 -22.92 -8.20
N ASN A 602 -32.81 -22.68 -7.08
CA ASN A 602 -31.42 -23.05 -6.80
C ASN A 602 -30.39 -22.53 -7.83
N ARG A 603 -30.67 -21.40 -8.47
CA ARG A 603 -29.74 -20.75 -9.38
C ARG A 603 -28.97 -19.69 -8.61
N THR A 604 -27.67 -19.67 -8.79
CA THR A 604 -26.82 -18.60 -8.27
C THR A 604 -27.27 -17.23 -8.78
N LEU A 605 -27.41 -16.27 -7.91
CA LEU A 605 -27.81 -14.91 -8.24
C LEU A 605 -26.86 -14.25 -9.23
N ALA A 606 -27.39 -13.31 -10.01
CA ALA A 606 -26.56 -12.43 -10.83
C ALA A 606 -25.51 -11.69 -9.95
N PRO A 607 -24.29 -11.44 -10.44
CA PRO A 607 -23.29 -10.70 -9.71
C PRO A 607 -23.81 -9.32 -9.27
N ARG A 608 -23.36 -8.87 -8.12
CA ARG A 608 -23.47 -7.47 -7.71
C ARG A 608 -22.75 -6.60 -8.74
N VAL A 609 -23.28 -5.40 -8.96
CA VAL A 609 -22.66 -4.40 -9.86
C VAL A 609 -22.48 -3.11 -9.09
N GLY A 610 -21.23 -2.66 -9.01
CA GLY A 610 -20.88 -1.39 -8.42
C GLY A 610 -20.35 -0.43 -9.48
N TRP A 611 -21.09 0.66 -9.78
CA TRP A 611 -20.63 1.70 -10.69
C TRP A 611 -20.51 3.04 -9.97
N GLN A 612 -19.63 3.88 -10.48
CA GLN A 612 -19.36 5.20 -9.94
C GLN A 612 -19.32 6.27 -11.02
N LEU A 613 -19.87 7.43 -10.67
CA LEU A 613 -19.53 8.72 -11.30
C LEU A 613 -18.68 9.52 -10.33
N GLU A 614 -17.57 10.05 -10.83
CA GLU A 614 -16.69 10.94 -10.08
C GLU A 614 -16.31 12.13 -10.93
N THR A 615 -16.26 13.32 -10.32
CA THR A 615 -15.70 14.53 -10.92
C THR A 615 -14.88 15.28 -9.89
N GLY A 616 -13.89 16.02 -10.34
CA GLY A 616 -13.04 16.74 -9.40
C GLY A 616 -12.04 17.68 -10.06
N VAL A 617 -11.25 18.29 -9.19
CA VAL A 617 -10.15 19.18 -9.53
C VAL A 617 -8.89 18.62 -8.91
N LYS A 618 -7.79 18.61 -9.65
CA LYS A 618 -6.46 18.27 -9.16
C LYS A 618 -5.50 19.40 -9.47
N GLY A 619 -4.61 19.67 -8.55
CA GLY A 619 -3.54 20.65 -8.72
C GLY A 619 -2.20 20.09 -8.32
N SER A 620 -1.15 20.52 -9.02
CA SER A 620 0.24 20.27 -8.67
C SER A 620 0.98 21.60 -8.68
N PHE A 621 1.63 21.93 -7.58
CA PHE A 621 2.22 23.24 -7.31
C PHE A 621 3.67 23.09 -6.86
N PHE A 622 4.46 24.17 -7.00
CA PHE A 622 5.85 24.21 -6.53
C PHE A 622 6.71 23.10 -7.15
N ASP A 623 6.71 22.98 -8.47
CA ASP A 623 7.44 21.94 -9.24
C ASP A 623 7.08 20.52 -8.80
N ASP A 624 5.77 20.26 -8.69
CA ASP A 624 5.17 18.99 -8.24
C ASP A 624 5.47 18.60 -6.78
N MET A 625 5.99 19.53 -5.98
CA MET A 625 6.24 19.28 -4.57
C MET A 625 4.97 19.25 -3.71
N LEU A 626 3.87 19.88 -4.17
CA LEU A 626 2.60 19.89 -3.44
C LEU A 626 1.46 19.50 -4.36
N ASN A 627 0.77 18.40 -4.04
CA ASN A 627 -0.44 17.95 -4.70
C ASN A 627 -1.67 18.32 -3.89
N ALA A 628 -2.73 18.79 -4.56
CA ALA A 628 -4.03 19.03 -3.94
C ALA A 628 -5.15 18.48 -4.82
N SER A 629 -6.23 18.00 -4.20
CA SER A 629 -7.39 17.48 -4.93
C SER A 629 -8.70 17.71 -4.20
N ILE A 630 -9.76 17.87 -4.99
CA ILE A 630 -11.15 17.88 -4.55
C ILE A 630 -11.89 16.90 -5.44
N ALA A 631 -12.63 15.96 -4.85
CA ALA A 631 -13.42 14.99 -5.57
C ALA A 631 -14.86 14.93 -5.06
N LEU A 632 -15.79 14.85 -5.99
CA LEU A 632 -17.21 14.54 -5.75
C LEU A 632 -17.50 13.17 -6.35
N PHE A 633 -18.04 12.26 -5.58
CA PHE A 633 -18.30 10.90 -6.05
C PHE A 633 -19.70 10.42 -5.68
N ARG A 634 -20.21 9.49 -6.50
CA ARG A 634 -21.41 8.70 -6.22
C ARG A 634 -21.25 7.29 -6.74
N ILE A 635 -21.33 6.32 -5.83
CA ILE A 635 -21.32 4.89 -6.09
C ILE A 635 -22.73 4.34 -5.94
N HIS A 636 -23.17 3.52 -6.90
CA HIS A 636 -24.34 2.66 -6.77
C HIS A 636 -23.90 1.21 -6.77
N ASP A 637 -24.30 0.47 -5.75
CA ASP A 637 -24.11 -0.97 -5.61
C ASP A 637 -25.48 -1.63 -5.66
N SER A 638 -25.71 -2.45 -6.65
CA SER A 638 -26.99 -3.08 -6.99
C SER A 638 -26.86 -4.59 -7.13
N ASN A 639 -27.99 -5.27 -7.22
CA ASN A 639 -28.09 -6.74 -7.26
C ASN A 639 -27.54 -7.41 -5.98
N ARG A 640 -27.54 -6.73 -4.87
CA ARG A 640 -27.17 -7.35 -3.59
C ARG A 640 -28.18 -8.44 -3.24
N ALA A 641 -27.71 -9.57 -2.75
CA ALA A 641 -28.59 -10.60 -2.20
C ALA A 641 -29.37 -10.04 -1.02
N ILE A 642 -30.67 -10.16 -1.08
CA ILE A 642 -31.59 -9.95 0.05
C ILE A 642 -32.38 -11.23 0.24
N VAL A 643 -32.79 -11.51 1.46
CA VAL A 643 -33.56 -12.72 1.79
C VAL A 643 -34.90 -12.71 1.06
N ASP A 644 -35.31 -13.84 0.55
CA ASP A 644 -36.64 -14.09 0.00
C ASP A 644 -37.46 -14.80 1.08
N GLU A 645 -38.15 -13.99 1.90
CA GLU A 645 -38.89 -14.48 3.08
C GLU A 645 -40.10 -15.39 2.71
N GLU A 646 -40.55 -15.32 1.48
CA GLU A 646 -41.66 -16.13 1.01
C GLU A 646 -41.25 -17.56 0.62
N ASN A 647 -39.94 -17.80 0.43
CA ASN A 647 -39.41 -19.06 -0.07
C ASN A 647 -38.23 -19.58 0.82
N ILE A 648 -38.26 -20.88 1.08
CA ILE A 648 -37.24 -21.65 1.80
C ILE A 648 -36.81 -22.87 0.96
N GLY A 649 -35.78 -23.58 1.41
CA GLY A 649 -35.33 -24.84 0.75
C GLY A 649 -34.26 -24.60 -0.34
N CYS A 650 -33.63 -23.45 -0.36
CA CYS A 650 -32.55 -23.17 -1.27
C CYS A 650 -31.18 -23.66 -0.75
N GLY A 651 -30.22 -23.86 -1.64
CA GLY A 651 -28.87 -24.32 -1.25
C GLY A 651 -28.78 -25.81 -0.92
N GLY A 652 -29.80 -26.59 -1.26
CA GLY A 652 -29.80 -28.04 -1.03
C GLY A 652 -30.15 -28.49 0.37
N THR A 653 -30.63 -27.60 1.23
CA THR A 653 -31.07 -27.87 2.61
C THR A 653 -32.57 -27.53 2.74
N VAL A 654 -33.32 -28.27 3.53
CA VAL A 654 -34.78 -28.07 3.68
C VAL A 654 -35.10 -26.69 4.27
N ASP A 655 -34.25 -26.18 5.14
CA ASP A 655 -34.38 -24.86 5.81
C ASP A 655 -33.47 -23.80 5.16
N GLY A 656 -32.93 -24.06 3.97
CA GLY A 656 -32.01 -23.15 3.28
C GLY A 656 -32.70 -21.85 2.88
N THR A 657 -32.06 -20.73 3.16
CA THR A 657 -32.54 -19.39 2.86
C THR A 657 -32.47 -19.13 1.35
N CYS A 658 -33.61 -18.82 0.73
CA CYS A 658 -33.64 -18.30 -0.63
C CYS A 658 -33.32 -16.81 -0.67
N SER A 659 -32.79 -16.33 -1.79
CA SER A 659 -32.39 -14.95 -1.94
C SER A 659 -32.81 -14.37 -3.29
N ARG A 660 -32.92 -13.03 -3.33
CA ARG A 660 -33.22 -12.25 -4.55
C ARG A 660 -32.10 -11.21 -4.78
N ALA A 661 -31.73 -10.99 -6.04
CA ALA A 661 -30.74 -9.95 -6.41
C ALA A 661 -31.44 -8.58 -6.51
N ALA A 662 -31.95 -8.05 -5.39
CA ALA A 662 -32.80 -6.86 -5.36
C ALA A 662 -32.29 -5.76 -4.41
N GLY A 663 -31.32 -6.06 -3.53
CA GLY A 663 -30.74 -5.09 -2.61
C GLY A 663 -29.94 -4.00 -3.34
N LYS A 664 -30.00 -2.79 -2.83
CA LYS A 664 -29.29 -1.62 -3.39
C LYS A 664 -28.74 -0.74 -2.30
N VAL A 665 -27.50 -0.27 -2.49
CA VAL A 665 -26.82 0.70 -1.60
C VAL A 665 -26.27 1.84 -2.45
N ARG A 666 -26.31 3.05 -1.90
CA ARG A 666 -25.67 4.23 -2.47
C ARG A 666 -24.63 4.76 -1.49
N SER A 667 -23.43 5.02 -2.01
CA SER A 667 -22.38 5.78 -1.29
C SER A 667 -22.06 7.03 -2.11
N GLN A 668 -22.11 8.21 -1.48
CA GLN A 668 -21.81 9.48 -2.15
C GLN A 668 -21.15 10.46 -1.20
N GLY A 669 -20.32 11.33 -1.71
CA GLY A 669 -19.60 12.24 -0.84
C GLY A 669 -18.65 13.20 -1.53
N ILE A 670 -17.84 13.82 -0.69
CA ILE A 670 -16.79 14.77 -1.05
C ILE A 670 -15.50 14.36 -0.34
N GLU A 671 -14.39 14.46 -1.05
CA GLU A 671 -13.06 14.24 -0.52
C GLU A 671 -12.16 15.43 -0.88
N LEU A 672 -11.43 15.92 0.12
CA LEU A 672 -10.43 16.96 -0.01
C LEU A 672 -9.10 16.39 0.44
N GLU A 673 -8.04 16.63 -0.32
CA GLU A 673 -6.72 16.14 0.03
C GLU A 673 -5.64 17.11 -0.41
N VAL A 674 -4.63 17.30 0.44
CA VAL A 674 -3.37 17.98 0.13
C VAL A 674 -2.22 17.16 0.68
N SER A 675 -1.12 17.02 -0.08
CA SER A 675 0.07 16.28 0.35
C SER A 675 1.31 16.81 -0.35
N GLY A 676 2.40 17.02 0.40
CA GLY A 676 3.69 17.46 -0.10
C GLY A 676 4.32 18.58 0.71
N SER A 677 5.23 19.30 0.07
CA SER A 677 6.05 20.35 0.66
C SER A 677 5.62 21.73 0.18
N PRO A 678 4.95 22.55 1.01
CA PRO A 678 4.64 23.94 0.66
C PRO A 678 5.90 24.81 0.55
N MET A 679 6.96 24.47 1.27
CA MET A 679 8.28 25.11 1.24
C MET A 679 9.35 24.13 1.70
N PRO A 680 10.63 24.36 1.37
CA PRO A 680 11.73 23.49 1.81
C PRO A 680 11.70 23.22 3.30
N GLY A 681 11.81 21.95 3.69
CA GLY A 681 11.83 21.52 5.07
C GLY A 681 10.47 21.47 5.78
N TRP A 682 9.36 21.82 5.11
CA TRP A 682 8.03 21.69 5.66
C TRP A 682 7.19 20.68 4.83
N GLU A 683 6.89 19.55 5.44
CA GLU A 683 6.05 18.51 4.87
C GLU A 683 4.64 18.58 5.49
N LEU A 684 3.62 18.42 4.64
CA LEU A 684 2.21 18.49 5.03
C LEU A 684 1.41 17.39 4.33
N THR A 685 0.49 16.81 5.07
CA THR A 685 -0.63 16.05 4.48
C THR A 685 -1.89 16.34 5.29
N ALA A 686 -2.99 16.60 4.58
CA ALA A 686 -4.30 16.76 5.20
C ALA A 686 -5.37 16.22 4.26
N GLY A 687 -6.35 15.54 4.83
CA GLY A 687 -7.47 14.98 4.11
C GLY A 687 -8.76 15.04 4.90
N TYR A 688 -9.83 15.45 4.24
CA TYR A 688 -11.18 15.42 4.78
C TYR A 688 -12.08 14.60 3.87
N THR A 689 -12.92 13.78 4.48
CA THR A 689 -13.90 12.96 3.78
C THR A 689 -15.27 13.15 4.43
N TYR A 690 -16.25 13.50 3.62
CA TYR A 690 -17.66 13.31 3.91
C TYR A 690 -18.18 12.18 3.03
N ASN A 691 -18.74 11.12 3.62
CA ASN A 691 -19.24 9.95 2.92
C ASN A 691 -20.60 9.51 3.47
N GLN A 692 -21.65 9.74 2.71
CA GLN A 692 -22.99 9.31 3.05
C GLN A 692 -23.33 7.98 2.37
N GLN A 693 -23.60 6.97 3.18
CA GLN A 693 -23.98 5.65 2.73
C GLN A 693 -25.39 5.33 3.19
N ARG A 694 -26.24 4.87 2.25
CA ARG A 694 -27.66 4.59 2.55
C ARG A 694 -28.14 3.33 1.83
N TYR A 695 -28.93 2.53 2.52
CA TYR A 695 -29.75 1.51 1.89
C TYR A 695 -30.80 2.18 1.00
N LEU A 696 -30.91 1.71 -0.23
CA LEU A 696 -31.97 2.08 -1.18
C LEU A 696 -32.98 0.95 -1.34
N SER A 697 -32.59 -0.29 -1.07
CA SER A 697 -33.41 -1.47 -1.01
C SER A 697 -32.72 -2.50 -0.12
N ASP A 698 -33.47 -3.14 0.76
CA ASP A 698 -32.99 -4.16 1.70
C ASP A 698 -34.07 -5.20 1.95
N THR A 699 -33.74 -6.34 2.58
CA THR A 699 -34.69 -7.35 3.06
C THR A 699 -35.67 -6.72 4.04
N ASP A 700 -35.15 -5.99 5.03
CA ASP A 700 -35.95 -5.23 5.97
C ASP A 700 -36.24 -3.83 5.40
N PRO A 701 -37.49 -3.50 5.05
CA PRO A 701 -37.85 -2.19 4.53
C PRO A 701 -37.52 -1.02 5.50
N THR A 702 -37.42 -1.27 6.80
CA THR A 702 -37.09 -0.25 7.79
C THR A 702 -35.65 0.22 7.67
N ASN A 703 -34.78 -0.55 7.06
CA ASN A 703 -33.40 -0.16 6.75
C ASN A 703 -33.31 0.88 5.63
N VAL A 704 -34.32 0.98 4.76
CA VAL A 704 -34.29 1.91 3.62
C VAL A 704 -34.17 3.36 4.10
N GLY A 705 -33.15 4.06 3.60
CA GLY A 705 -32.82 5.42 4.04
C GLY A 705 -31.83 5.47 5.21
N ASN A 706 -31.66 4.40 5.96
CA ASN A 706 -30.70 4.33 7.07
C ASN A 706 -29.26 4.17 6.56
N ARG A 707 -28.30 4.40 7.45
CA ARG A 707 -26.87 4.23 7.13
C ARG A 707 -26.55 2.76 6.85
N PHE A 708 -25.77 2.54 5.79
CA PHE A 708 -25.20 1.24 5.48
C PHE A 708 -23.95 1.02 6.33
N LEU A 709 -23.86 -0.10 7.06
CA LEU A 709 -22.74 -0.51 7.91
C LEU A 709 -22.18 0.63 8.80
N PRO A 710 -22.99 1.25 9.68
CA PRO A 710 -22.58 2.43 10.44
C PRO A 710 -21.46 2.17 11.44
N ALA A 711 -21.18 0.92 11.80
CA ALA A 711 -20.05 0.53 12.65
C ALA A 711 -18.70 0.53 11.90
N GLN A 712 -18.74 0.38 10.58
CA GLN A 712 -17.53 0.24 9.77
C GLN A 712 -17.08 1.56 9.14
N SER A 713 -18.00 2.48 8.87
CA SER A 713 -17.71 3.69 8.12
C SER A 713 -18.34 4.92 8.75
N PRO A 714 -17.55 5.80 9.42
CA PRO A 714 -18.03 7.09 9.87
C PRO A 714 -18.38 7.98 8.67
N GLU A 715 -19.36 8.89 8.81
CA GLU A 715 -19.71 9.79 7.70
C GLU A 715 -18.68 10.89 7.47
N ASN A 716 -17.99 11.31 8.52
CA ASN A 716 -16.99 12.38 8.43
C ASN A 716 -15.65 11.89 9.02
N MET A 717 -14.57 12.15 8.31
CA MET A 717 -13.21 11.90 8.77
C MET A 717 -12.29 13.05 8.39
N LEU A 718 -11.43 13.45 9.33
CA LEU A 718 -10.32 14.37 9.10
C LEU A 718 -9.04 13.70 9.54
N LYS A 719 -8.02 13.74 8.68
CA LYS A 719 -6.68 13.23 8.96
C LYS A 719 -5.68 14.27 8.50
N ALA A 720 -4.82 14.72 9.39
CA ALA A 720 -3.77 15.67 9.05
C ALA A 720 -2.48 15.33 9.79
N TRP A 721 -1.38 15.58 9.14
CA TRP A 721 -0.05 15.51 9.69
C TRP A 721 0.82 16.60 9.09
N THR A 722 1.63 17.24 9.92
CA THR A 722 2.64 18.20 9.47
C THR A 722 3.96 17.92 10.16
N GLN A 723 5.05 18.18 9.46
CA GLN A 723 6.40 18.04 9.98
C GLN A 723 7.29 19.14 9.44
N VAL A 724 8.15 19.68 10.31
CA VAL A 724 9.19 20.64 9.96
C VAL A 724 10.56 20.04 10.28
N ASN A 725 11.44 20.04 9.29
CA ASN A 725 12.88 19.85 9.45
C ASN A 725 13.53 21.22 9.47
N PHE A 726 14.04 21.63 10.64
CA PHE A 726 14.52 22.99 10.86
C PHE A 726 15.76 23.32 10.01
N GLY A 727 16.66 22.37 9.77
CA GLY A 727 17.83 22.55 8.92
C GLY A 727 17.46 22.81 7.47
N LYS A 728 16.56 21.99 6.90
CA LYS A 728 16.04 22.18 5.54
C LYS A 728 15.22 23.48 5.42
N ALA A 729 14.62 23.95 6.52
CA ALA A 729 13.91 25.24 6.59
C ALA A 729 14.86 26.45 6.77
N GLY A 730 16.19 26.25 6.76
CA GLY A 730 17.19 27.32 6.80
C GLY A 730 17.68 27.69 8.20
N VAL A 731 17.29 26.99 9.26
CA VAL A 731 17.80 27.20 10.61
C VAL A 731 19.23 26.66 10.71
N GLN A 732 20.14 27.41 11.36
CA GLN A 732 21.55 27.06 11.50
C GLN A 732 21.93 26.68 12.95
N GLY A 733 23.11 26.15 13.10
CA GLY A 733 23.64 25.72 14.39
C GLY A 733 23.04 24.42 14.87
N TRP A 734 23.06 24.15 16.17
CA TRP A 734 22.54 22.90 16.74
C TRP A 734 21.05 22.67 16.44
N ALA A 735 20.28 23.73 16.31
CA ALA A 735 18.84 23.62 16.00
C ALA A 735 18.55 23.14 14.56
N SER A 736 19.54 23.15 13.66
CA SER A 736 19.38 22.62 12.30
C SER A 736 19.10 21.11 12.28
N GLY A 737 19.56 20.36 13.29
CA GLY A 737 19.26 18.95 13.42
C GLY A 737 17.83 18.64 13.92
N LEU A 738 17.10 19.65 14.44
CA LEU A 738 15.77 19.41 15.00
C LEU A 738 14.73 19.11 13.91
N GLN A 739 13.82 18.21 14.28
CA GLN A 739 12.61 17.88 13.52
C GLN A 739 11.42 17.89 14.48
N ALA A 740 10.32 18.50 14.11
CA ALA A 740 9.10 18.48 14.89
C ALA A 740 7.90 18.18 14.01
N GLY A 741 7.04 17.29 14.46
CA GLY A 741 5.83 16.90 13.74
C GLY A 741 4.62 16.75 14.66
N ALA A 742 3.45 16.97 14.11
CA ALA A 742 2.18 16.75 14.79
C ALA A 742 1.09 16.34 13.81
N GLY A 743 0.14 15.56 14.30
CA GLY A 743 -1.00 15.13 13.49
C GLY A 743 -2.26 14.94 14.31
N VAL A 744 -3.39 15.03 13.63
CA VAL A 744 -4.71 14.81 14.20
C VAL A 744 -5.50 13.85 13.30
N GLN A 745 -6.21 12.92 13.93
CA GLN A 745 -7.22 12.08 13.29
C GLN A 745 -8.53 12.29 14.03
N TRP A 746 -9.53 12.76 13.31
CA TRP A 746 -10.87 12.94 13.83
C TRP A 746 -11.89 12.19 12.98
N GLN A 747 -12.90 11.64 13.62
CA GLN A 747 -14.03 10.99 12.94
C GLN A 747 -15.35 11.23 13.67
N SER A 748 -16.44 11.21 12.91
CA SER A 748 -17.80 11.27 13.45
C SER A 748 -18.19 9.94 14.12
N ASN A 749 -19.38 9.92 14.71
CA ASN A 749 -19.92 8.77 15.42
C ASN A 749 -20.06 7.52 14.54
N MET A 750 -19.88 6.38 15.18
CA MET A 750 -20.17 5.03 14.68
C MET A 750 -21.08 4.32 15.67
N TYR A 751 -21.87 3.39 15.20
CA TYR A 751 -22.80 2.66 16.08
C TYR A 751 -23.23 1.32 15.48
N THR A 752 -23.67 0.46 16.38
CA THR A 752 -24.53 -0.69 16.12
C THR A 752 -25.84 -0.49 16.90
N ASP A 753 -26.73 -1.44 16.87
CA ASP A 753 -27.96 -1.39 17.66
C ASP A 753 -27.68 -1.40 19.17
N LEU A 754 -26.56 -2.01 19.58
CA LEU A 754 -26.18 -2.17 20.99
C LEU A 754 -25.13 -1.18 21.46
N VAL A 755 -24.19 -0.77 20.61
CA VAL A 755 -23.02 0.02 21.00
C VAL A 755 -22.91 1.29 20.19
N ARG A 756 -22.65 2.39 20.86
CA ARG A 756 -22.40 3.68 20.21
C ARG A 756 -21.05 4.25 20.62
N GLN A 757 -20.19 4.49 19.61
CA GLN A 757 -18.99 5.30 19.75
C GLN A 757 -19.28 6.72 19.26
N GLY A 758 -19.23 7.71 20.16
CA GLY A 758 -19.33 9.13 19.80
C GLY A 758 -18.16 9.58 18.92
N ALA A 759 -18.28 10.78 18.36
CA ALA A 759 -17.17 11.41 17.65
C ALA A 759 -15.94 11.56 18.56
N TYR A 760 -14.75 11.37 18.00
CA TYR A 760 -13.51 11.52 18.76
C TYR A 760 -12.36 12.02 17.87
N ALA A 761 -11.33 12.53 18.53
CA ALA A 761 -10.06 12.87 17.91
C ALA A 761 -8.90 12.25 18.69
N THR A 762 -7.87 11.83 17.99
CA THR A 762 -6.55 11.49 18.53
C THR A 762 -5.50 12.44 17.96
N VAL A 763 -4.51 12.78 18.78
CA VAL A 763 -3.40 13.65 18.41
C VAL A 763 -2.10 12.87 18.57
N ASN A 764 -1.24 12.94 17.57
CA ASN A 764 0.09 12.36 17.58
C ASN A 764 1.14 13.47 17.50
N ALA A 765 2.31 13.25 18.08
CA ALA A 765 3.43 14.20 18.04
C ALA A 765 4.75 13.48 17.78
N LYS A 766 5.66 14.16 17.09
CA LYS A 766 7.05 13.70 16.85
C LYS A 766 8.03 14.77 17.27
N LEU A 767 9.11 14.35 17.90
CA LEU A 767 10.32 15.14 18.06
C LEU A 767 11.49 14.29 17.55
N GLY A 768 12.26 14.83 16.62
CA GLY A 768 13.41 14.16 16.03
C GLY A 768 14.67 15.05 16.08
N TYR A 769 15.80 14.41 15.94
CA TYR A 769 17.08 15.07 15.83
C TYR A 769 18.03 14.33 14.87
N GLU A 770 18.48 15.02 13.84
CA GLU A 770 19.55 14.55 12.96
C GLU A 770 20.89 14.72 13.69
N ILE A 771 21.42 13.61 14.24
CA ILE A 771 22.67 13.59 14.99
C ILE A 771 23.86 13.84 14.05
N SER A 772 23.75 13.34 12.83
CA SER A 772 24.69 13.56 11.73
C SER A 772 24.01 13.19 10.42
N ASP A 773 24.67 13.40 9.28
CA ASP A 773 24.18 12.98 7.96
C ASP A 773 23.87 11.47 7.86
N ARG A 774 24.37 10.68 8.79
CA ARG A 774 24.22 9.22 8.84
C ARG A 774 23.29 8.71 9.92
N TRP A 775 22.99 9.49 10.93
CA TRP A 775 22.24 9.05 12.11
C TRP A 775 21.16 10.03 12.49
N ASP A 776 19.96 9.55 12.65
CA ASP A 776 18.84 10.29 13.22
C ASP A 776 18.20 9.52 14.39
N ALA A 777 17.68 10.28 15.35
CA ALA A 777 16.87 9.73 16.44
C ALA A 777 15.53 10.45 16.48
N SER A 778 14.46 9.73 16.76
CA SER A 778 13.12 10.32 16.86
C SER A 778 12.27 9.65 17.93
N LEU A 779 11.48 10.46 18.61
CA LEU A 779 10.44 10.06 19.55
C LEU A 779 9.09 10.41 18.95
N VAL A 780 8.24 9.40 18.77
CA VAL A 780 6.83 9.56 18.38
C VAL A 780 5.95 9.20 19.55
N VAL A 781 4.99 10.05 19.86
CA VAL A 781 3.96 9.82 20.87
C VAL A 781 2.61 9.76 20.15
N SER A 782 1.96 8.61 20.20
CA SER A 782 0.63 8.40 19.63
C SER A 782 -0.44 8.56 20.71
N ASN A 783 -1.63 9.04 20.31
CA ASN A 783 -2.74 9.34 21.22
C ASN A 783 -2.29 10.18 22.44
N LEU A 784 -1.64 11.30 22.16
CA LEU A 784 -0.95 12.16 23.13
C LEU A 784 -1.80 12.48 24.37
N PHE A 785 -3.11 12.67 24.19
CA PHE A 785 -4.06 13.03 25.26
C PHE A 785 -4.74 11.82 25.92
N ASP A 786 -4.29 10.60 25.60
CA ASP A 786 -4.83 9.32 26.11
C ASP A 786 -6.37 9.21 25.94
N LYS A 787 -6.87 9.61 24.78
CA LYS A 787 -8.29 9.48 24.48
C LYS A 787 -8.71 8.02 24.50
N THR A 788 -9.69 7.68 25.34
CA THR A 788 -10.34 6.35 25.31
C THR A 788 -11.46 6.35 24.28
N TYR A 789 -11.45 5.39 23.37
CA TYR A 789 -12.44 5.23 22.32
C TYR A 789 -12.49 3.78 21.85
N LEU A 790 -13.62 3.37 21.28
CA LEU A 790 -13.73 2.12 20.56
C LEU A 790 -13.30 2.35 19.11
N ARG A 791 -12.22 1.69 18.71
CA ARG A 791 -11.80 1.65 17.31
C ARG A 791 -12.88 0.95 16.47
N ILE A 792 -13.47 -0.10 17.01
CA ILE A 792 -14.58 -0.82 16.43
C ILE A 792 -15.66 -0.97 17.50
N PRO A 793 -16.81 -0.30 17.36
CA PRO A 793 -18.00 -0.69 18.10
C PRO A 793 -18.49 -2.01 17.52
N GLY A 794 -18.53 -3.04 18.36
CA GLY A 794 -18.91 -4.38 17.95
C GLY A 794 -20.31 -4.45 17.39
N TYR A 795 -20.47 -5.18 16.33
CA TYR A 795 -21.80 -5.55 15.88
C TYR A 795 -22.12 -6.93 16.49
N ALA A 796 -23.19 -7.06 17.17
CA ALA A 796 -23.48 -8.13 18.11
C ALA A 796 -22.77 -7.96 19.48
N ILE A 797 -22.81 -8.99 20.29
CA ILE A 797 -22.37 -8.97 21.69
C ILE A 797 -20.84 -8.90 21.83
N PHE A 798 -20.08 -9.22 20.77
CA PHE A 798 -18.61 -9.27 20.74
C PHE A 798 -18.04 -8.33 19.67
N TYR A 799 -16.72 -8.31 19.48
CA TYR A 799 -15.98 -7.44 18.57
C TYR A 799 -15.86 -5.98 19.00
N ASN A 800 -16.07 -5.67 20.29
CA ASN A 800 -15.77 -4.33 20.77
C ASN A 800 -14.26 -4.19 20.95
N ILE A 801 -13.62 -3.31 20.15
CA ILE A 801 -12.18 -3.15 20.16
C ILE A 801 -11.84 -1.71 20.53
N TYR A 802 -11.13 -1.53 21.63
CA TYR A 802 -10.57 -0.25 22.01
C TYR A 802 -9.42 0.16 21.09
N GLY A 803 -9.28 1.46 20.87
CA GLY A 803 -8.07 2.06 20.34
C GLY A 803 -6.96 2.04 21.38
N GLU A 804 -5.71 2.06 20.88
CA GLU A 804 -4.53 2.05 21.76
C GLU A 804 -4.51 3.26 22.69
N PRO A 805 -4.09 3.07 23.95
CA PRO A 805 -3.79 4.17 24.87
C PRO A 805 -2.64 5.03 24.34
N ARG A 806 -2.37 6.15 25.02
CA ARG A 806 -1.15 6.91 24.76
C ARG A 806 0.05 5.99 24.83
N ASN A 807 0.86 6.03 23.77
CA ASN A 807 2.07 5.22 23.67
C ASN A 807 3.21 6.03 23.04
N PHE A 808 4.41 5.57 23.25
CA PHE A 808 5.60 6.19 22.69
C PHE A 808 6.46 5.18 21.96
N ARG A 809 7.23 5.68 20.99
CA ARG A 809 8.19 4.91 20.19
C ARG A 809 9.43 5.77 19.97
N LEU A 810 10.55 5.34 20.56
CA LEU A 810 11.88 5.91 20.33
C LEU A 810 12.58 5.09 19.24
N THR A 811 13.05 5.75 18.20
CA THR A 811 13.70 5.12 17.05
C THR A 811 15.06 5.75 16.82
N LEU A 812 16.07 4.93 16.62
CA LEU A 812 17.39 5.32 16.10
C LEU A 812 17.53 4.70 14.71
N ARG A 813 17.85 5.53 13.73
CA ARG A 813 18.08 5.10 12.34
C ARG A 813 19.48 5.47 11.92
N GLY A 814 20.12 4.54 11.19
CA GLY A 814 21.44 4.76 10.60
C GLY A 814 21.45 4.46 9.11
N LYS A 815 22.24 5.19 8.33
CA LYS A 815 22.50 4.96 6.90
C LYS A 815 24.00 5.11 6.61
N LEU A 816 24.52 4.25 5.72
CA LEU A 816 25.93 4.24 5.31
C LEU A 816 26.02 4.46 3.79
#